data_5217948e0aaf4b00043d3c01d02c104e
#
_entry.id   5217948e0aaf4b00043d3c01d02c104e
#
_cell.length_a   1.000
_cell.length_b   1.000
_cell.length_c   1.000
_cell.angle_alpha   90.00
_cell.angle_beta   90.00
_cell.angle_gamma   90.00
#
_symmetry.space_group_name_H-M   'P 1'
#
loop_
_entity.id
_entity.type
_entity.pdbx_description
1 polymer ?
#
loop_
_entity_poly.entity_id
_entity_poly.type
_entity_poly.pdbx_seq_one_letter_code
_entity_poly.pdbx_strand_id
1 'polypeptide(L)'
;MYQVIKRDGHVAEFSLNRISSAIMKAFDATHIPYAPDVIDLLSLQVTADYADKIRDGRIDVETIQDSVEAVLQRAGYAEVAKAYILYRKNREKLRNMSSTILDYKKLVDDYLRVSDWRVKENSTVTYSVGGLILSNSGAITANYWLSEIYDEEIGSAHRNADLHIHDLSMLTGYCAGWSLKQLIQEGLGGVTGKITSAPAKHLATLCNQMVNFLGIMQNEWAGAQAFSSFDTYLAPFVRMDKLGYNEVKHCVESFVYGVNTPSRWGTQAPFSNITLDWTVPADLAGQPCIVGGKPMSFTYGDCQPEMDMINKAFIEVMIEGDANGRGFQYPIPTYSITKDFDWSETENNRLLFEMTAKYGTPYFSNYINSDMEPSDVRSMCCRLRLDLRELRKKSGGFFGSGESTGSVGVVTINLPRIAYLAKDEADFFARLDHMMDIAARSLKIKRTTIGRLMEEGLYPYTKRYLGNFDNHFSTIGLVGMNEAGLNANWLRKDLTHEETQDFAVRVLKHMRERLSDYQEQYGDLYNLEATPAESTSYRLAKHDKAQYPNIITAHEGGTPYYTNSSHLPVGYTEDVFAALDVQDKLQTLYTSGTVFHTFLGEKLPDWRAAAALVRKIAENYELPYYTLSPTYSVCADHGYLAGEQFTCPICGRKTEVYSRITGYYRPVQNWNDGKSQEYQDRKTYQVSSAAQPHAAAPAKEVKETAPVSGKADRYTLFVTATCPNCRAVKPLLQKAGVPYEEKDAAQYAEEAKALGLRQAPTLVVWGEEPTLYVGAAQIKAFLREYAQ
;
A
#
# COMPACT_ATOMS: atom_id res chain seq x y z
N MET A 1 21.57 34.78 -16.11
CA MET A 1 22.60 33.71 -16.07
C MET A 1 21.98 32.59 -15.28
N TYR A 2 21.92 31.38 -15.80
CA TYR A 2 21.28 30.23 -15.08
C TYR A 2 22.34 29.45 -14.28
N GLN A 3 21.87 28.66 -13.31
CA GLN A 3 22.69 27.88 -12.41
C GLN A 3 22.58 26.39 -12.75
N VAL A 4 23.61 25.62 -12.43
CA VAL A 4 23.64 24.17 -12.64
C VAL A 4 23.53 23.45 -11.30
N ILE A 5 22.53 22.60 -11.16
CA ILE A 5 22.40 21.71 -10.02
C ILE A 5 23.32 20.52 -10.26
N LYS A 6 24.26 20.32 -9.34
CA LYS A 6 25.17 19.18 -9.36
C LYS A 6 24.50 17.94 -8.80
N ARG A 7 25.04 16.76 -9.11
CA ARG A 7 24.55 15.45 -8.63
C ARG A 7 24.45 15.33 -7.10
N ASP A 8 25.24 16.08 -6.38
CA ASP A 8 25.25 16.16 -4.92
C ASP A 8 24.29 17.24 -4.35
N GLY A 9 23.46 17.82 -5.21
CA GLY A 9 22.52 18.88 -4.88
C GLY A 9 23.13 20.29 -4.78
N HIS A 10 24.46 20.43 -4.89
CA HIS A 10 25.09 21.75 -4.88
C HIS A 10 24.78 22.54 -6.15
N VAL A 11 24.44 23.79 -5.98
CA VAL A 11 24.20 24.74 -7.08
C VAL A 11 25.50 25.45 -7.43
N ALA A 12 25.84 25.43 -8.72
CA ALA A 12 27.03 26.08 -9.23
C ALA A 12 26.71 27.00 -10.43
N GLU A 13 27.52 28.01 -10.65
CA GLU A 13 27.38 28.84 -11.84
C GLU A 13 27.66 28.03 -13.11
N PHE A 14 26.91 28.34 -14.16
CA PHE A 14 27.11 27.75 -15.47
C PHE A 14 28.46 28.22 -16.08
N SER A 15 29.14 27.29 -16.71
CA SER A 15 30.41 27.60 -17.45
C SER A 15 30.46 26.74 -18.71
N LEU A 16 30.47 27.43 -19.88
CA LEU A 16 30.58 26.78 -21.18
C LEU A 16 31.90 25.99 -21.31
N ASN A 17 32.97 26.49 -20.72
CA ASN A 17 34.30 25.86 -20.76
C ASN A 17 34.30 24.46 -20.16
N ARG A 18 33.36 24.13 -19.25
CA ARG A 18 33.25 22.78 -18.73
C ARG A 18 32.67 21.81 -19.75
N ILE A 19 31.76 22.28 -20.61
CA ILE A 19 31.20 21.48 -21.71
C ILE A 19 32.29 21.28 -22.76
N SER A 20 32.93 22.33 -23.20
CA SER A 20 34.03 22.29 -24.19
C SER A 20 35.16 21.35 -23.75
N SER A 21 35.57 21.46 -22.47
CA SER A 21 36.62 20.58 -21.91
C SER A 21 36.20 19.11 -21.84
N ALA A 22 34.91 18.83 -21.58
CA ALA A 22 34.40 17.46 -21.54
C ALA A 22 34.35 16.86 -22.97
N ILE A 23 33.93 17.63 -23.96
CA ILE A 23 33.89 17.21 -25.37
C ILE A 23 35.32 16.97 -25.86
N MET A 24 36.25 17.88 -25.61
CA MET A 24 37.68 17.71 -25.99
C MET A 24 38.27 16.41 -25.46
N LYS A 25 38.05 16.11 -24.19
CA LYS A 25 38.53 14.86 -23.58
C LYS A 25 37.95 13.61 -24.23
N ALA A 26 36.70 13.66 -24.72
CA ALA A 26 36.12 12.55 -25.45
C ALA A 26 36.74 12.36 -26.84
N PHE A 27 37.05 13.46 -27.56
CA PHE A 27 37.80 13.40 -28.79
C PHE A 27 39.23 12.88 -28.60
N ASP A 28 39.94 13.36 -27.58
CA ASP A 28 41.28 12.89 -27.22
C ASP A 28 41.31 11.40 -26.93
N ALA A 29 40.30 10.90 -26.22
CA ALA A 29 40.15 9.47 -25.86
C ALA A 29 39.90 8.56 -27.08
N THR A 30 39.40 9.12 -28.19
CA THR A 30 39.14 8.37 -29.42
C THR A 30 40.24 8.58 -30.48
N HIS A 31 41.22 9.46 -30.20
CA HIS A 31 42.26 9.86 -31.15
C HIS A 31 41.73 10.44 -32.49
N ILE A 32 40.48 10.92 -32.47
CA ILE A 32 39.88 11.59 -33.63
C ILE A 32 40.34 13.03 -33.62
N PRO A 33 41.02 13.52 -34.72
CA PRO A 33 41.50 14.90 -34.78
C PRO A 33 40.32 15.88 -34.87
N TYR A 34 40.44 16.99 -34.21
CA TYR A 34 39.43 18.06 -34.21
C TYR A 34 40.12 19.44 -34.30
N ALA A 35 39.40 20.41 -34.88
CA ALA A 35 39.77 21.81 -34.80
C ALA A 35 39.08 22.48 -33.61
N PRO A 36 39.69 23.50 -32.97
CA PRO A 36 39.06 24.22 -31.84
C PRO A 36 37.67 24.75 -32.17
N ASP A 37 37.44 25.27 -33.36
CA ASP A 37 36.16 25.80 -33.81
C ASP A 37 35.02 24.74 -33.79
N VAL A 38 35.36 23.45 -34.02
CA VAL A 38 34.42 22.33 -33.94
C VAL A 38 33.95 22.13 -32.51
N ILE A 39 34.86 22.22 -31.53
CA ILE A 39 34.53 22.09 -30.12
C ILE A 39 33.63 23.23 -29.67
N ASP A 40 33.94 24.46 -30.10
CA ASP A 40 33.12 25.63 -29.75
C ASP A 40 31.72 25.53 -30.35
N LEU A 41 31.61 25.09 -31.62
CA LEU A 41 30.33 24.88 -32.28
C LEU A 41 29.48 23.80 -31.57
N LEU A 42 30.09 22.66 -31.25
CA LEU A 42 29.40 21.57 -30.53
C LEU A 42 28.94 22.03 -29.14
N SER A 43 29.78 22.81 -28.44
CA SER A 43 29.43 23.32 -27.11
C SER A 43 28.25 24.30 -27.15
N LEU A 44 28.16 25.13 -28.18
CA LEU A 44 27.02 26.03 -28.41
C LEU A 44 25.78 25.26 -28.80
N GLN A 45 25.89 24.23 -29.64
CA GLN A 45 24.77 23.34 -29.98
C GLN A 45 24.21 22.60 -28.74
N VAL A 46 25.06 22.13 -27.84
CA VAL A 46 24.66 21.55 -26.55
C VAL A 46 23.84 22.54 -25.72
N THR A 47 24.33 23.80 -25.66
CA THR A 47 23.64 24.86 -24.92
C THR A 47 22.25 25.16 -25.50
N ALA A 48 22.15 25.12 -26.84
CA ALA A 48 20.86 25.30 -27.51
C ALA A 48 19.91 24.10 -27.29
N ASP A 49 20.46 22.89 -27.24
CA ASP A 49 19.64 21.64 -27.08
C ASP A 49 18.90 21.55 -25.73
N TYR A 50 19.46 22.08 -24.66
CA TYR A 50 18.82 22.07 -23.35
C TYR A 50 18.18 23.40 -22.94
N ALA A 51 18.23 24.42 -23.79
CA ALA A 51 17.75 25.76 -23.40
C ALA A 51 16.27 25.79 -22.95
N ASP A 52 15.45 25.00 -23.57
CA ASP A 52 14.01 24.83 -23.24
C ASP A 52 13.75 23.98 -21.97
N LYS A 53 14.78 23.29 -21.47
CA LYS A 53 14.72 22.44 -20.27
C LYS A 53 15.12 23.21 -19.00
N ILE A 54 15.54 24.48 -19.11
CA ILE A 54 15.85 25.33 -17.95
C ILE A 54 14.56 25.70 -17.22
N ARG A 55 14.48 25.40 -15.92
CA ARG A 55 13.35 25.74 -15.05
C ARG A 55 13.82 26.61 -13.88
N ASP A 56 13.10 27.65 -13.57
CA ASP A 56 13.40 28.56 -12.44
C ASP A 56 14.86 29.09 -12.46
N GLY A 57 15.44 29.28 -13.67
CA GLY A 57 16.83 29.67 -13.83
C GLY A 57 17.85 28.60 -13.43
N ARG A 58 17.45 27.35 -13.38
CA ARG A 58 18.29 26.19 -13.01
C ARG A 58 18.16 25.06 -14.01
N ILE A 59 19.22 24.26 -14.12
CA ILE A 59 19.26 23.05 -14.92
C ILE A 59 20.07 21.97 -14.20
N ASP A 60 19.67 20.73 -14.33
CA ASP A 60 20.42 19.58 -13.83
C ASP A 60 21.66 19.31 -14.70
N VAL A 61 22.75 18.92 -14.05
CA VAL A 61 24.00 18.56 -14.76
C VAL A 61 23.80 17.32 -15.65
N GLU A 62 22.90 16.40 -15.28
CA GLU A 62 22.61 15.23 -16.12
C GLU A 62 21.95 15.63 -17.43
N THR A 63 20.95 16.53 -17.37
CA THR A 63 20.31 17.07 -18.58
C THR A 63 21.32 17.70 -19.54
N ILE A 64 22.33 18.42 -19.01
CA ILE A 64 23.42 18.96 -19.83
C ILE A 64 24.25 17.83 -20.46
N GLN A 65 24.57 16.80 -19.72
CA GLN A 65 25.36 15.67 -20.20
C GLN A 65 24.62 14.85 -21.25
N ASP A 66 23.31 14.64 -21.07
CA ASP A 66 22.46 13.97 -22.06
C ASP A 66 22.40 14.77 -23.38
N SER A 67 22.36 16.10 -23.27
CA SER A 67 22.44 16.97 -24.44
C SER A 67 23.81 16.90 -25.13
N VAL A 68 24.91 16.72 -24.38
CA VAL A 68 26.25 16.48 -24.98
C VAL A 68 26.25 15.20 -25.81
N GLU A 69 25.71 14.12 -25.27
CA GLU A 69 25.62 12.83 -25.94
C GLU A 69 24.79 12.94 -27.23
N ALA A 70 23.58 13.53 -27.13
CA ALA A 70 22.67 13.70 -28.25
C ALA A 70 23.27 14.56 -29.37
N VAL A 71 23.97 15.65 -29.01
CA VAL A 71 24.61 16.54 -29.99
C VAL A 71 25.80 15.85 -30.69
N LEU A 72 26.64 15.12 -29.96
CA LEU A 72 27.74 14.35 -30.53
C LEU A 72 27.25 13.30 -31.52
N GLN A 73 26.15 12.59 -31.19
CA GLN A 73 25.54 11.61 -32.09
C GLN A 73 24.98 12.27 -33.37
N ARG A 74 24.21 13.35 -33.21
CA ARG A 74 23.61 14.09 -34.34
C ARG A 74 24.65 14.72 -35.25
N ALA A 75 25.77 15.16 -34.69
CA ALA A 75 26.90 15.71 -35.44
C ALA A 75 27.75 14.65 -36.16
N GLY A 76 27.40 13.37 -36.03
CA GLY A 76 28.09 12.26 -36.71
C GLY A 76 29.32 11.72 -35.97
N TYR A 77 29.61 12.18 -34.76
CA TYR A 77 30.73 11.72 -33.93
C TYR A 77 30.32 10.56 -32.99
N ALA A 78 29.81 9.48 -33.55
CA ALA A 78 29.27 8.35 -32.79
C ALA A 78 30.30 7.68 -31.86
N GLU A 79 31.55 7.53 -32.31
CA GLU A 79 32.64 6.96 -31.49
C GLU A 79 33.02 7.89 -30.33
N VAL A 80 33.03 9.20 -30.55
CA VAL A 80 33.27 10.20 -29.50
C VAL A 80 32.15 10.20 -28.48
N ALA A 81 30.88 10.11 -28.93
CA ALA A 81 29.72 9.99 -28.05
C ALA A 81 29.82 8.74 -27.17
N LYS A 82 30.18 7.59 -27.74
CA LYS A 82 30.42 6.36 -27.03
C LYS A 82 31.52 6.44 -25.98
N ALA A 83 32.67 7.10 -26.35
CA ALA A 83 33.75 7.33 -25.39
C ALA A 83 33.32 8.26 -24.25
N TYR A 84 32.50 9.27 -24.55
CA TYR A 84 31.93 10.18 -23.55
C TYR A 84 31.01 9.43 -22.56
N ILE A 85 30.10 8.57 -23.06
CA ILE A 85 29.21 7.75 -22.26
C ILE A 85 30.01 6.78 -21.35
N LEU A 86 31.04 6.11 -21.90
CA LEU A 86 31.90 5.20 -21.12
C LEU A 86 32.68 5.94 -20.04
N TYR A 87 33.20 7.12 -20.33
CA TYR A 87 33.88 7.96 -19.36
C TYR A 87 32.92 8.40 -18.23
N ARG A 88 31.71 8.83 -18.60
CA ARG A 88 30.62 9.19 -17.64
C ARG A 88 30.32 8.05 -16.69
N LYS A 89 30.08 6.84 -17.22
CA LYS A 89 29.84 5.62 -16.45
C LYS A 89 30.98 5.24 -15.52
N ASN A 90 32.21 5.27 -16.01
CA ASN A 90 33.38 4.97 -15.19
C ASN A 90 33.58 6.00 -14.06
N ARG A 91 33.36 7.26 -14.33
CA ARG A 91 33.43 8.32 -13.31
C ARG A 91 32.34 8.19 -12.27
N GLU A 92 31.15 7.76 -12.66
CA GLU A 92 30.05 7.49 -11.75
C GLU A 92 30.35 6.28 -10.86
N LYS A 93 30.82 5.18 -11.44
CA LYS A 93 31.27 4.00 -10.70
C LYS A 93 32.38 4.32 -9.68
N LEU A 94 33.39 5.10 -10.10
CA LEU A 94 34.46 5.53 -9.19
C LEU A 94 33.96 6.46 -8.07
N ARG A 95 33.02 7.36 -8.35
CA ARG A 95 32.41 8.22 -7.31
C ARG A 95 31.57 7.42 -6.35
N ASN A 96 30.75 6.49 -6.84
CA ASN A 96 29.92 5.63 -6.01
C ASN A 96 30.80 4.75 -5.08
N MET A 97 31.90 4.22 -5.59
CA MET A 97 32.90 3.52 -4.77
C MET A 97 33.61 4.43 -3.76
N SER A 98 34.01 5.63 -4.21
CA SER A 98 34.69 6.62 -3.37
C SER A 98 33.73 7.22 -2.32
N SER A 99 32.47 7.48 -2.68
CA SER A 99 31.45 7.95 -1.74
C SER A 99 31.15 6.88 -0.68
N THR A 100 31.05 5.61 -1.06
CA THR A 100 30.79 4.53 -0.11
C THR A 100 31.90 4.40 0.93
N ILE A 101 33.16 4.56 0.54
CA ILE A 101 34.32 4.50 1.47
C ILE A 101 34.44 5.79 2.31
N LEU A 102 34.20 6.96 1.71
CA LEU A 102 34.26 8.24 2.42
C LEU A 102 33.07 8.45 3.36
N ASP A 103 31.89 7.94 3.02
CA ASP A 103 30.66 8.09 3.80
C ASP A 103 30.54 7.08 4.93
N TYR A 104 31.35 6.04 4.99
CA TYR A 104 31.30 5.05 6.09
C TYR A 104 31.48 5.71 7.46
N LYS A 105 32.52 6.52 7.63
CA LYS A 105 32.74 7.27 8.87
C LYS A 105 31.57 8.18 9.18
N LYS A 106 31.09 8.90 8.19
CA LYS A 106 29.93 9.79 8.32
C LYS A 106 28.68 9.01 8.72
N LEU A 107 28.38 7.88 8.09
CA LEU A 107 27.24 7.03 8.43
C LEU A 107 27.25 6.59 9.90
N VAL A 108 28.41 6.14 10.40
CA VAL A 108 28.58 5.75 11.79
C VAL A 108 28.46 6.96 12.73
N ASP A 109 29.15 8.06 12.42
CA ASP A 109 29.14 9.28 13.21
C ASP A 109 27.75 9.90 13.28
N ASP A 110 27.00 9.95 12.17
CA ASP A 110 25.64 10.48 12.09
C ASP A 110 24.66 9.62 12.94
N TYR A 111 24.79 8.30 12.87
CA TYR A 111 24.02 7.42 13.75
C TYR A 111 24.33 7.67 15.23
N LEU A 112 25.62 7.68 15.58
CA LEU A 112 26.04 7.87 16.97
C LEU A 112 25.66 9.23 17.54
N ARG A 113 25.59 10.27 16.71
CA ARG A 113 25.14 11.62 17.11
C ARG A 113 23.62 11.78 17.10
N VAL A 114 22.88 10.74 16.70
CA VAL A 114 21.42 10.81 16.50
C VAL A 114 21.01 11.96 15.56
N SER A 115 21.92 12.39 14.68
CA SER A 115 21.72 13.50 13.74
C SER A 115 21.16 13.05 12.40
N ASP A 116 21.22 11.76 12.09
CA ASP A 116 20.65 11.20 10.87
C ASP A 116 19.14 11.02 11.03
N TRP A 117 18.35 11.69 10.18
CA TRP A 117 16.89 11.55 10.14
C TRP A 117 16.45 10.08 9.90
N ARG A 118 17.28 9.27 9.23
CA ARG A 118 17.05 7.85 9.01
C ARG A 118 17.00 7.04 10.31
N VAL A 119 17.65 7.50 11.38
CA VAL A 119 17.52 6.91 12.73
C VAL A 119 16.10 7.00 13.26
N LYS A 120 15.32 7.99 12.75
CA LYS A 120 13.90 8.19 13.08
C LYS A 120 12.94 7.72 11.98
N GLU A 121 13.47 7.22 10.85
CA GLU A 121 12.71 7.04 9.62
C GLU A 121 11.54 6.06 9.73
N ASN A 122 11.78 4.84 10.18
CA ASN A 122 10.75 3.79 10.25
C ASN A 122 10.92 2.91 11.50
N SER A 123 11.59 3.40 12.49
CA SER A 123 12.08 2.44 13.44
C SER A 123 11.18 2.34 14.66
N THR A 124 10.56 1.23 14.75
CA THR A 124 10.49 0.50 16.01
C THR A 124 11.90 0.20 16.54
N VAL A 125 12.96 0.56 15.79
CA VAL A 125 14.38 0.40 16.17
C VAL A 125 14.76 1.54 17.11
N THR A 126 14.98 1.19 18.34
CA THR A 126 15.57 2.12 19.33
C THR A 126 17.05 2.36 19.01
N TYR A 127 17.58 3.53 19.40
CA TYR A 127 19.01 3.80 19.37
C TYR A 127 19.76 2.69 20.13
N SER A 128 20.49 1.83 19.42
CA SER A 128 21.10 0.62 19.95
C SER A 128 22.25 0.11 19.06
N VAL A 129 23.07 -0.78 19.59
CA VAL A 129 24.12 -1.44 18.81
C VAL A 129 23.52 -2.22 17.63
N GLY A 130 22.39 -2.91 17.83
CA GLY A 130 21.70 -3.61 16.74
C GLY A 130 21.20 -2.64 15.67
N GLY A 131 20.64 -1.49 16.06
CA GLY A 131 20.25 -0.42 15.16
C GLY A 131 21.42 0.15 14.34
N LEU A 132 22.59 0.33 14.97
CA LEU A 132 23.81 0.72 14.25
C LEU A 132 24.21 -0.30 13.18
N ILE A 133 24.17 -1.60 13.52
CA ILE A 133 24.49 -2.69 12.59
C ILE A 133 23.52 -2.67 11.39
N LEU A 134 22.23 -2.57 11.65
CA LEU A 134 21.21 -2.54 10.60
C LEU A 134 21.30 -1.28 9.73
N SER A 135 21.59 -0.12 10.32
CA SER A 135 21.78 1.12 9.57
C SER A 135 22.97 1.01 8.60
N ASN A 136 24.11 0.52 9.09
CA ASN A 136 25.30 0.37 8.27
C ASN A 136 25.11 -0.71 7.18
N SER A 137 24.59 -1.86 7.54
CA SER A 137 24.28 -2.93 6.58
C SER A 137 23.27 -2.49 5.53
N GLY A 138 22.22 -1.80 5.98
CA GLY A 138 21.18 -1.26 5.11
C GLY A 138 21.69 -0.25 4.08
N ALA A 139 22.58 0.64 4.48
CA ALA A 139 23.19 1.61 3.57
C ALA A 139 24.05 0.94 2.47
N ILE A 140 24.83 -0.08 2.85
CA ILE A 140 25.63 -0.86 1.90
C ILE A 140 24.72 -1.62 0.93
N THR A 141 23.68 -2.27 1.45
CA THR A 141 22.73 -3.04 0.64
C THR A 141 21.96 -2.14 -0.34
N ALA A 142 21.51 -0.95 0.12
CA ALA A 142 20.82 0.01 -0.74
C ALA A 142 21.74 0.49 -1.89
N ASN A 143 23.00 0.76 -1.58
CA ASN A 143 23.96 1.14 -2.63
C ASN A 143 24.18 -0.02 -3.62
N TYR A 144 24.24 -1.27 -3.14
CA TYR A 144 24.38 -2.44 -4.01
C TYR A 144 23.19 -2.62 -4.94
N TRP A 145 21.94 -2.42 -4.46
CA TRP A 145 20.76 -2.40 -5.30
C TRP A 145 20.88 -1.36 -6.42
N LEU A 146 21.22 -0.11 -6.04
CA LEU A 146 21.18 1.04 -6.94
C LEU A 146 22.37 1.15 -7.91
N SER A 147 23.47 0.42 -7.67
CA SER A 147 24.67 0.50 -8.50
C SER A 147 25.04 -0.78 -9.23
N GLU A 148 24.65 -1.95 -8.68
CA GLU A 148 25.08 -3.23 -9.25
C GLU A 148 23.90 -4.09 -9.75
N ILE A 149 22.70 -3.97 -9.16
CA ILE A 149 21.53 -4.76 -9.56
C ILE A 149 20.65 -4.00 -10.56
N TYR A 150 20.27 -2.77 -10.23
CA TYR A 150 19.47 -1.94 -11.11
C TYR A 150 20.34 -1.29 -12.17
N ASP A 151 19.74 -1.04 -13.35
CA ASP A 151 20.38 -0.20 -14.36
C ASP A 151 20.47 1.26 -13.90
N GLU A 152 21.27 2.05 -14.66
CA GLU A 152 21.54 3.44 -14.29
C GLU A 152 20.28 4.31 -14.28
N GLU A 153 19.34 4.07 -15.18
CA GLU A 153 18.10 4.84 -15.28
C GLU A 153 17.25 4.65 -14.02
N ILE A 154 17.06 3.41 -13.58
CA ILE A 154 16.34 3.08 -12.34
C ILE A 154 17.05 3.67 -11.13
N GLY A 155 18.38 3.46 -11.02
CA GLY A 155 19.17 3.99 -9.91
C GLY A 155 19.13 5.50 -9.84
N SER A 156 19.21 6.18 -10.98
CA SER A 156 19.15 7.64 -11.09
C SER A 156 17.75 8.17 -10.74
N ALA A 157 16.68 7.55 -11.23
CA ALA A 157 15.32 7.94 -10.91
C ALA A 157 15.05 7.89 -9.39
N HIS A 158 15.57 6.86 -8.70
CA HIS A 158 15.48 6.82 -7.24
C HIS A 158 16.33 7.91 -6.57
N ARG A 159 17.60 8.04 -6.96
CA ARG A 159 18.51 9.04 -6.35
C ARG A 159 18.04 10.46 -6.55
N ASN A 160 17.52 10.78 -7.74
CA ASN A 160 17.01 12.10 -8.11
C ASN A 160 15.61 12.37 -7.55
N ALA A 161 14.99 11.40 -6.87
CA ALA A 161 13.65 11.52 -6.31
C ALA A 161 12.51 11.66 -7.34
N ASP A 162 12.69 11.14 -8.56
CA ASP A 162 11.59 11.00 -9.53
C ASP A 162 10.59 9.92 -9.07
N LEU A 163 11.11 8.91 -8.37
CA LEU A 163 10.37 7.87 -7.69
C LEU A 163 11.10 7.41 -6.42
N HIS A 164 10.43 6.59 -5.62
CA HIS A 164 11.05 5.96 -4.46
C HIS A 164 10.87 4.44 -4.52
N ILE A 165 12.00 3.72 -4.56
CA ILE A 165 12.03 2.26 -4.39
C ILE A 165 12.14 1.97 -2.91
N HIS A 166 11.18 1.23 -2.37
CA HIS A 166 11.13 0.89 -0.95
C HIS A 166 12.08 -0.26 -0.58
N ASP A 167 12.46 -0.30 0.68
CA ASP A 167 13.18 -1.42 1.34
C ASP A 167 14.49 -1.83 0.70
N LEU A 168 15.22 -0.86 0.18
CA LEU A 168 16.56 -1.08 -0.37
C LEU A 168 17.58 -1.52 0.69
N SER A 169 17.28 -1.37 1.98
CA SER A 169 18.15 -1.78 3.08
C SER A 169 18.28 -3.30 3.23
N MET A 170 17.43 -4.08 2.57
CA MET A 170 17.46 -5.53 2.59
C MET A 170 17.42 -6.12 1.17
N LEU A 171 18.16 -7.20 0.96
CA LEU A 171 18.21 -7.91 -0.32
C LEU A 171 17.13 -8.98 -0.35
N THR A 172 15.85 -8.58 -0.26
CA THR A 172 14.73 -9.52 -0.13
C THR A 172 13.40 -8.92 -0.60
N GLY A 173 12.30 -9.69 -0.46
CA GLY A 173 10.93 -9.25 -0.72
C GLY A 173 10.41 -8.25 0.31
N TYR A 174 9.28 -7.60 -0.01
CA TYR A 174 8.68 -6.58 0.84
C TYR A 174 7.89 -7.21 1.99
N CYS A 175 6.73 -7.78 1.73
CA CYS A 175 5.88 -8.35 2.77
C CYS A 175 5.18 -9.63 2.32
N ALA A 176 4.79 -10.47 3.28
CA ALA A 176 4.15 -11.75 3.01
C ALA A 176 3.02 -12.08 3.98
N GLY A 177 1.95 -12.67 3.45
CA GLY A 177 0.99 -13.44 4.21
C GLY A 177 1.39 -14.91 4.21
N TRP A 178 1.17 -15.57 5.32
CA TRP A 178 1.55 -16.96 5.54
C TRP A 178 0.34 -17.80 5.86
N SER A 179 0.31 -19.02 5.36
CA SER A 179 -0.75 -19.96 5.71
C SER A 179 -0.58 -20.48 7.13
N LEU A 180 -1.43 -20.00 8.04
CA LEU A 180 -1.50 -20.54 9.40
C LEU A 180 -1.92 -22.01 9.38
N LYS A 181 -2.78 -22.40 8.43
CA LYS A 181 -3.17 -23.79 8.20
C LYS A 181 -1.96 -24.67 7.88
N GLN A 182 -1.05 -24.21 7.03
CA GLN A 182 0.18 -24.95 6.72
C GLN A 182 1.06 -25.11 7.96
N LEU A 183 1.25 -24.07 8.76
CA LEU A 183 2.00 -24.16 10.01
C LEU A 183 1.37 -25.17 11.00
N ILE A 184 0.05 -25.19 11.11
CA ILE A 184 -0.70 -26.16 11.93
C ILE A 184 -0.54 -27.59 11.41
N GLN A 185 -0.54 -27.77 10.09
CA GLN A 185 -0.40 -29.10 9.47
C GLN A 185 1.00 -29.67 9.55
N GLU A 186 2.01 -28.84 9.36
CA GLU A 186 3.39 -29.29 9.13
C GLU A 186 4.34 -28.99 10.29
N GLY A 187 3.93 -28.11 11.20
CA GLY A 187 4.79 -27.60 12.27
C GLY A 187 5.81 -26.57 11.79
N LEU A 188 6.74 -26.18 12.67
CA LEU A 188 7.77 -25.19 12.40
C LEU A 188 9.12 -25.87 12.14
N GLY A 189 9.61 -25.77 10.90
CA GLY A 189 10.90 -26.35 10.54
C GLY A 189 10.95 -26.89 9.11
N GLY A 190 11.64 -28.02 8.92
CA GLY A 190 11.85 -28.63 7.60
C GLY A 190 12.96 -27.95 6.78
N VAL A 191 13.79 -27.14 7.44
CA VAL A 191 14.99 -26.51 6.85
C VAL A 191 16.22 -27.30 7.31
N THR A 192 17.03 -27.72 6.35
CA THR A 192 18.24 -28.53 6.61
C THR A 192 19.18 -27.84 7.61
N GLY A 193 19.58 -28.58 8.64
CA GLY A 193 20.50 -28.10 9.68
C GLY A 193 19.86 -27.15 10.71
N LYS A 194 18.53 -26.98 10.69
CA LYS A 194 17.78 -26.22 11.68
C LYS A 194 16.86 -27.11 12.51
N ILE A 195 16.55 -26.67 13.73
CA ILE A 195 15.60 -27.36 14.61
C ILE A 195 14.23 -27.42 13.95
N THR A 196 13.58 -28.59 14.04
CA THR A 196 12.21 -28.78 13.55
C THR A 196 11.29 -29.08 14.74
N SER A 197 10.18 -28.37 14.81
CA SER A 197 9.10 -28.57 15.75
C SER A 197 7.92 -29.24 15.04
N ALA A 198 7.45 -30.37 15.58
CA ALA A 198 6.29 -31.09 15.05
C ALA A 198 5.01 -30.22 15.09
N PRO A 199 3.96 -30.58 14.34
CA PRO A 199 2.65 -29.92 14.41
C PRO A 199 2.15 -29.76 15.86
N ALA A 200 1.74 -28.55 16.20
CA ALA A 200 1.27 -28.22 17.53
C ALA A 200 0.00 -29.05 17.88
N LYS A 201 -0.04 -29.59 19.08
CA LYS A 201 -1.22 -30.28 19.62
C LYS A 201 -2.00 -29.43 20.60
N HIS A 202 -1.39 -28.40 21.16
CA HIS A 202 -1.91 -27.54 22.22
C HIS A 202 -1.84 -26.06 21.82
N LEU A 203 -2.79 -25.26 22.29
CA LEU A 203 -2.86 -23.82 21.98
C LEU A 203 -1.57 -23.09 22.34
N ALA A 204 -1.03 -23.33 23.53
CA ALA A 204 0.23 -22.68 23.96
C ALA A 204 1.42 -23.01 23.03
N THR A 205 1.49 -24.25 22.53
CA THR A 205 2.53 -24.65 21.58
C THR A 205 2.36 -23.95 20.24
N LEU A 206 1.13 -23.84 19.75
CA LEU A 206 0.84 -23.11 18.49
C LEU A 206 1.18 -21.64 18.63
N CYS A 207 0.81 -20.98 19.71
CA CYS A 207 1.16 -19.59 19.98
C CYS A 207 2.69 -19.38 19.97
N ASN A 208 3.43 -20.29 20.60
CA ASN A 208 4.89 -20.23 20.59
C ASN A 208 5.47 -20.46 19.18
N GLN A 209 4.94 -21.42 18.43
CA GLN A 209 5.37 -21.64 17.04
C GLN A 209 5.11 -20.40 16.15
N MET A 210 3.97 -19.73 16.30
CA MET A 210 3.66 -18.52 15.57
C MET A 210 4.62 -17.37 15.90
N VAL A 211 4.94 -17.15 17.19
CA VAL A 211 5.92 -16.12 17.60
C VAL A 211 7.29 -16.40 16.97
N ASN A 212 7.76 -17.63 17.05
CA ASN A 212 9.05 -18.02 16.48
C ASN A 212 9.04 -17.95 14.95
N PHE A 213 7.94 -18.33 14.30
CA PHE A 213 7.79 -18.22 12.84
C PHE A 213 7.91 -16.76 12.38
N LEU A 214 7.14 -15.85 12.99
CA LEU A 214 7.20 -14.43 12.68
C LEU A 214 8.59 -13.83 12.95
N GLY A 215 9.23 -14.23 14.06
CA GLY A 215 10.59 -13.82 14.38
C GLY A 215 11.64 -14.32 13.39
N ILE A 216 11.46 -15.51 12.81
CA ILE A 216 12.32 -16.03 11.75
C ILE A 216 12.09 -15.27 10.44
N MET A 217 10.84 -15.12 10.04
CA MET A 217 10.48 -14.51 8.75
C MET A 217 10.89 -13.06 8.65
N GLN A 218 10.91 -12.28 9.74
CA GLN A 218 11.43 -10.91 9.71
C GLN A 218 12.93 -10.81 9.34
N ASN A 219 13.69 -11.90 9.41
CA ASN A 219 15.07 -11.92 8.94
C ASN A 219 15.16 -12.20 7.43
N GLU A 220 14.12 -12.74 6.83
CA GLU A 220 14.06 -13.05 5.39
C GLU A 220 13.18 -12.07 4.60
N TRP A 221 12.46 -11.16 5.27
CA TRP A 221 11.53 -10.19 4.66
C TRP A 221 11.70 -8.80 5.25
N ALA A 222 11.56 -7.78 4.42
CA ALA A 222 11.78 -6.40 4.83
C ALA A 222 10.59 -5.77 5.58
N GLY A 223 9.38 -6.18 5.26
CA GLY A 223 8.15 -5.59 5.79
C GLY A 223 7.32 -6.56 6.63
N ALA A 224 6.02 -6.29 6.69
CA ALA A 224 5.09 -6.99 7.55
C ALA A 224 4.89 -8.45 7.18
N GLN A 225 4.62 -9.26 8.22
CA GLN A 225 4.25 -10.68 8.13
C GLN A 225 2.84 -10.87 8.67
N ALA A 226 1.99 -11.60 7.99
CA ALA A 226 0.59 -11.74 8.37
C ALA A 226 0.13 -13.19 8.45
N PHE A 227 -0.75 -13.47 9.43
CA PHE A 227 -1.58 -14.66 9.46
C PHE A 227 -3.04 -14.29 9.27
N SER A 228 -3.73 -15.02 8.40
CA SER A 228 -5.17 -14.85 8.17
C SER A 228 -5.98 -15.83 9.00
N SER A 229 -7.26 -15.46 9.29
CA SER A 229 -8.22 -16.31 10.00
C SER A 229 -7.70 -16.83 11.36
N PHE A 230 -7.03 -15.93 12.09
CA PHE A 230 -6.34 -16.25 13.33
C PHE A 230 -7.30 -16.89 14.36
N ASP A 231 -8.43 -16.29 14.60
CA ASP A 231 -9.47 -16.77 15.52
C ASP A 231 -10.09 -18.09 15.08
N THR A 232 -10.36 -18.24 13.78
CA THR A 232 -10.91 -19.48 13.20
C THR A 232 -9.96 -20.66 13.37
N TYR A 233 -8.67 -20.47 13.06
CA TYR A 233 -7.68 -21.56 13.12
C TYR A 233 -7.20 -21.90 14.52
N LEU A 234 -7.31 -21.00 15.50
CA LEU A 234 -6.94 -21.28 16.89
C LEU A 234 -8.07 -21.95 17.69
N ALA A 235 -9.31 -21.70 17.35
CA ALA A 235 -10.50 -22.22 18.06
C ALA A 235 -10.50 -23.75 18.25
N PRO A 236 -10.09 -24.58 17.27
CA PRO A 236 -10.04 -26.04 17.45
C PRO A 236 -9.13 -26.50 18.59
N PHE A 237 -8.05 -25.78 18.89
CA PHE A 237 -7.13 -26.12 19.98
C PHE A 237 -7.76 -25.90 21.35
N VAL A 238 -8.55 -24.80 21.48
CA VAL A 238 -9.33 -24.54 22.71
C VAL A 238 -10.32 -25.68 22.98
N ARG A 239 -11.01 -26.11 21.93
CA ARG A 239 -12.01 -27.22 22.01
C ARG A 239 -11.35 -28.55 22.34
N MET A 240 -10.23 -28.89 21.70
CA MET A 240 -9.49 -30.12 21.92
C MET A 240 -8.95 -30.24 23.36
N ASP A 241 -8.36 -29.18 23.86
CA ASP A 241 -7.78 -29.15 25.20
C ASP A 241 -8.81 -28.85 26.28
N LYS A 242 -10.06 -28.52 25.89
CA LYS A 242 -11.15 -28.08 26.78
C LYS A 242 -10.73 -26.95 27.72
N LEU A 243 -10.02 -25.97 27.15
CA LEU A 243 -9.47 -24.88 27.94
C LEU A 243 -10.56 -23.98 28.51
N GLY A 244 -10.39 -23.57 29.76
CA GLY A 244 -11.13 -22.47 30.34
C GLY A 244 -10.64 -21.10 29.86
N TYR A 245 -11.47 -20.07 30.07
CA TYR A 245 -11.18 -18.73 29.60
C TYR A 245 -9.79 -18.19 30.03
N ASN A 246 -9.42 -18.38 31.32
CA ASN A 246 -8.15 -17.89 31.84
C ASN A 246 -6.94 -18.56 31.17
N GLU A 247 -7.07 -19.83 30.81
CA GLU A 247 -6.01 -20.56 30.12
C GLU A 247 -5.85 -20.05 28.68
N VAL A 248 -6.97 -19.79 27.99
CA VAL A 248 -6.97 -19.17 26.65
C VAL A 248 -6.36 -17.79 26.71
N LYS A 249 -6.78 -16.95 27.68
CA LYS A 249 -6.25 -15.59 27.86
C LYS A 249 -4.73 -15.62 28.09
N HIS A 250 -4.23 -16.53 28.91
CA HIS A 250 -2.80 -16.68 29.16
C HIS A 250 -2.02 -17.07 27.90
N CYS A 251 -2.55 -17.97 27.07
CA CYS A 251 -1.92 -18.33 25.79
C CYS A 251 -1.87 -17.15 24.82
N VAL A 252 -2.97 -16.41 24.71
CA VAL A 252 -3.06 -15.22 23.85
C VAL A 252 -2.16 -14.09 24.35
N GLU A 253 -2.12 -13.86 25.66
CA GLU A 253 -1.22 -12.90 26.31
C GLU A 253 0.24 -13.23 25.98
N SER A 254 0.66 -14.49 26.13
CA SER A 254 2.00 -14.96 25.79
C SER A 254 2.34 -14.72 24.32
N PHE A 255 1.39 -14.90 23.42
CA PHE A 255 1.56 -14.59 22.00
C PHE A 255 1.75 -13.08 21.76
N VAL A 256 0.89 -12.23 22.33
CA VAL A 256 0.95 -10.78 22.16
C VAL A 256 2.27 -10.23 22.71
N TYR A 257 2.68 -10.63 23.93
CA TYR A 257 3.98 -10.24 24.46
C TYR A 257 5.15 -10.73 23.61
N GLY A 258 5.05 -11.97 23.10
CA GLY A 258 6.07 -12.58 22.24
C GLY A 258 6.32 -11.78 20.96
N VAL A 259 5.26 -11.33 20.28
CA VAL A 259 5.39 -10.52 19.04
C VAL A 259 5.71 -9.04 19.30
N ASN A 260 5.68 -8.56 20.54
CA ASN A 260 6.11 -7.21 20.91
C ASN A 260 7.51 -7.18 21.53
N THR A 261 8.12 -8.35 21.77
CA THR A 261 9.46 -8.43 22.32
C THR A 261 10.50 -8.36 21.19
N PRO A 262 11.49 -7.44 21.26
CA PRO A 262 12.55 -7.36 20.26
C PRO A 262 13.32 -8.68 20.14
N SER A 263 13.60 -9.09 18.89
CA SER A 263 14.40 -10.29 18.62
C SER A 263 15.87 -10.11 19.04
N ARG A 264 16.67 -11.18 18.96
CA ARG A 264 18.10 -11.18 19.34
C ARG A 264 18.92 -10.03 18.74
N TRP A 265 18.63 -9.60 17.53
CA TRP A 265 19.26 -8.46 16.89
C TRP A 265 18.75 -7.12 17.45
N GLY A 266 17.87 -7.22 18.45
CA GLY A 266 17.62 -6.22 19.49
C GLY A 266 16.95 -4.94 19.05
N THR A 267 16.43 -4.91 17.83
CA THR A 267 16.10 -3.63 17.27
C THR A 267 14.66 -3.49 16.89
N GLN A 268 13.99 -4.56 16.52
CA GLN A 268 12.63 -4.52 16.05
C GLN A 268 11.84 -5.76 16.49
N ALA A 269 10.66 -5.55 17.04
CA ALA A 269 9.67 -6.60 17.19
C ALA A 269 9.16 -7.00 15.80
N PRO A 270 8.71 -8.27 15.59
CA PRO A 270 8.16 -8.69 14.31
C PRO A 270 6.98 -7.81 13.90
N PHE A 271 7.10 -7.10 12.79
CA PHE A 271 5.99 -6.34 12.23
C PHE A 271 4.93 -7.32 11.75
N SER A 272 3.93 -7.56 12.59
CA SER A 272 2.97 -8.64 12.41
C SER A 272 1.53 -8.14 12.33
N ASN A 273 0.76 -8.81 11.46
CA ASN A 273 -0.68 -8.60 11.30
C ASN A 273 -1.42 -9.91 11.51
N ILE A 274 -2.65 -9.81 12.01
CA ILE A 274 -3.61 -10.92 12.01
C ILE A 274 -4.93 -10.44 11.44
N THR A 275 -5.62 -11.32 10.70
CA THR A 275 -7.02 -11.10 10.39
C THR A 275 -7.89 -11.98 11.28
N LEU A 276 -9.00 -11.41 11.72
CA LEU A 276 -9.99 -12.04 12.57
C LEU A 276 -11.31 -12.08 11.81
N ASP A 277 -11.83 -13.28 11.64
CA ASP A 277 -13.03 -13.50 10.83
C ASP A 277 -14.29 -13.08 11.59
N TRP A 278 -14.27 -13.13 12.91
CA TRP A 278 -15.37 -12.85 13.83
C TRP A 278 -16.50 -13.88 13.80
N THR A 279 -16.90 -14.28 12.60
CA THR A 279 -17.82 -15.38 12.34
C THR A 279 -17.11 -16.38 11.44
N VAL A 280 -17.25 -17.68 11.69
CA VAL A 280 -16.57 -18.70 10.89
C VAL A 280 -16.94 -18.55 9.41
N PRO A 281 -15.97 -18.35 8.52
CA PRO A 281 -16.23 -18.17 7.09
C PRO A 281 -16.96 -19.38 6.48
N ALA A 282 -17.92 -19.12 5.61
CA ALA A 282 -18.76 -20.15 5.01
C ALA A 282 -17.99 -21.25 4.29
N ASP A 283 -16.86 -20.90 3.67
CA ASP A 283 -16.00 -21.85 2.96
C ASP A 283 -15.11 -22.69 3.89
N LEU A 284 -14.92 -22.28 5.15
CA LEU A 284 -14.23 -23.05 6.18
C LEU A 284 -15.20 -23.82 7.08
N ALA A 285 -16.42 -23.33 7.26
CA ALA A 285 -17.37 -23.86 8.24
C ALA A 285 -17.60 -25.38 8.15
N GLY A 286 -17.69 -25.92 6.93
CA GLY A 286 -17.88 -27.35 6.68
C GLY A 286 -16.59 -28.18 6.63
N GLN A 287 -15.41 -27.55 6.74
CA GLN A 287 -14.14 -28.27 6.68
C GLN A 287 -13.79 -28.89 8.04
N PRO A 288 -13.20 -30.11 8.07
CA PRO A 288 -12.65 -30.69 9.28
C PRO A 288 -11.56 -29.81 9.89
N CYS A 289 -11.63 -29.60 11.20
CA CYS A 289 -10.56 -28.94 11.93
C CYS A 289 -9.26 -29.75 11.85
N ILE A 290 -8.12 -29.08 11.94
CA ILE A 290 -6.79 -29.69 11.95
C ILE A 290 -6.11 -29.37 13.27
N VAL A 291 -5.73 -30.41 14.02
CA VAL A 291 -4.94 -30.29 15.26
C VAL A 291 -3.87 -31.38 15.26
N GLY A 292 -2.63 -31.01 15.60
CA GLY A 292 -1.50 -31.94 15.57
C GLY A 292 -1.21 -32.53 14.19
N GLY A 293 -1.50 -31.76 13.12
CA GLY A 293 -1.33 -32.18 11.73
C GLY A 293 -2.37 -33.19 11.23
N LYS A 294 -3.45 -33.42 12.00
CA LYS A 294 -4.47 -34.43 11.66
C LYS A 294 -5.88 -33.80 11.62
N PRO A 295 -6.74 -34.28 10.70
CA PRO A 295 -8.13 -33.85 10.67
C PRO A 295 -8.86 -34.41 11.90
N MET A 296 -9.77 -33.58 12.45
CA MET A 296 -10.62 -33.91 13.58
C MET A 296 -12.01 -34.39 13.11
N SER A 297 -12.79 -34.94 14.03
CA SER A 297 -14.18 -35.37 13.76
C SER A 297 -15.20 -34.22 13.79
N PHE A 298 -14.76 -32.98 14.10
CA PHE A 298 -15.58 -31.77 14.13
C PHE A 298 -15.03 -30.74 13.14
N THR A 299 -15.90 -29.82 12.77
CA THR A 299 -15.62 -28.81 11.75
C THR A 299 -15.30 -27.43 12.38
N TYR A 300 -14.77 -26.51 11.57
CA TYR A 300 -14.55 -25.14 12.04
C TYR A 300 -15.86 -24.45 12.44
N GLY A 301 -16.99 -24.76 11.75
CA GLY A 301 -18.30 -24.24 12.12
C GLY A 301 -18.77 -24.65 13.52
N ASP A 302 -18.32 -25.80 14.01
CA ASP A 302 -18.63 -26.27 15.38
C ASP A 302 -17.88 -25.48 16.47
N CYS A 303 -16.85 -24.70 16.11
CA CYS A 303 -15.91 -24.03 17.02
C CYS A 303 -16.20 -22.54 17.25
N GLN A 304 -17.37 -22.02 16.87
CA GLN A 304 -17.71 -20.61 17.09
C GLN A 304 -17.61 -20.18 18.56
N PRO A 305 -18.06 -20.95 19.56
CA PRO A 305 -17.92 -20.55 20.96
C PRO A 305 -16.47 -20.40 21.42
N GLU A 306 -15.56 -21.26 20.92
CA GLU A 306 -14.14 -21.19 21.21
C GLU A 306 -13.46 -20.03 20.49
N MET A 307 -13.93 -19.71 19.28
CA MET A 307 -13.52 -18.53 18.52
C MET A 307 -13.90 -17.24 19.25
N ASP A 308 -15.12 -17.17 19.80
CA ASP A 308 -15.59 -16.04 20.62
C ASP A 308 -14.72 -15.87 21.87
N MET A 309 -14.27 -16.95 22.48
CA MET A 309 -13.38 -16.94 23.64
C MET A 309 -11.99 -16.41 23.29
N ILE A 310 -11.43 -16.78 22.13
CA ILE A 310 -10.16 -16.25 21.62
C ILE A 310 -10.27 -14.76 21.34
N ASN A 311 -11.34 -14.32 20.66
CA ASN A 311 -11.58 -12.91 20.39
C ASN A 311 -11.69 -12.09 21.67
N LYS A 312 -12.44 -12.57 22.66
CA LYS A 312 -12.54 -11.93 23.98
C LYS A 312 -11.17 -11.79 24.63
N ALA A 313 -10.40 -12.87 24.69
CA ALA A 313 -9.09 -12.90 25.30
C ALA A 313 -8.11 -11.93 24.61
N PHE A 314 -8.08 -11.95 23.28
CA PHE A 314 -7.22 -11.06 22.50
C PHE A 314 -7.57 -9.59 22.73
N ILE A 315 -8.83 -9.23 22.68
CA ILE A 315 -9.27 -7.85 22.86
C ILE A 315 -8.98 -7.35 24.27
N GLU A 316 -9.24 -8.15 25.29
CA GLU A 316 -8.94 -7.77 26.68
C GLU A 316 -7.44 -7.52 26.88
N VAL A 317 -6.56 -8.41 26.38
CA VAL A 317 -5.11 -8.20 26.44
C VAL A 317 -4.70 -6.91 25.75
N MET A 318 -5.27 -6.61 24.59
CA MET A 318 -4.97 -5.37 23.85
C MET A 318 -5.50 -4.11 24.57
N ILE A 319 -6.62 -4.20 25.28
CA ILE A 319 -7.17 -3.08 26.10
C ILE A 319 -6.34 -2.84 27.36
N GLU A 320 -5.87 -3.89 28.00
CA GLU A 320 -5.04 -3.82 29.21
C GLU A 320 -3.70 -3.15 28.92
N GLY A 321 -3.10 -3.47 27.76
CA GLY A 321 -1.76 -2.95 27.39
C GLY A 321 -0.64 -3.61 28.20
N ASP A 322 0.54 -3.02 28.14
CA ASP A 322 1.70 -3.47 28.91
C ASP A 322 1.61 -3.06 30.40
N ALA A 323 2.57 -3.49 31.21
CA ALA A 323 2.63 -3.17 32.64
C ALA A 323 2.70 -1.66 32.96
N ASN A 324 3.00 -0.81 31.99
CA ASN A 324 3.02 0.65 32.10
C ASN A 324 1.80 1.34 31.47
N GLY A 325 0.82 0.55 30.98
CA GLY A 325 -0.38 1.06 30.29
C GLY A 325 -0.13 1.51 28.85
N ARG A 326 0.97 1.09 28.22
CA ARG A 326 1.18 1.29 26.79
C ARG A 326 0.33 0.28 26.00
N GLY A 327 -0.35 0.75 24.97
CA GLY A 327 -0.99 -0.15 24.01
C GLY A 327 0.04 -0.99 23.24
N PHE A 328 -0.26 -2.26 22.98
CA PHE A 328 0.59 -3.11 22.15
C PHE A 328 0.55 -2.63 20.70
N GLN A 329 1.72 -2.63 20.04
CA GLN A 329 1.85 -2.25 18.63
C GLN A 329 1.50 -3.41 17.70
N TYR A 330 1.76 -4.64 18.13
CA TYR A 330 1.59 -5.88 17.36
C TYR A 330 0.83 -6.94 18.16
N PRO A 331 0.18 -7.91 17.47
CA PRO A 331 -0.10 -7.86 16.04
C PRO A 331 -1.13 -6.77 15.73
N ILE A 332 -1.06 -6.19 14.52
CA ILE A 332 -2.11 -5.27 14.05
C ILE A 332 -3.34 -6.11 13.70
N PRO A 333 -4.48 -5.95 14.39
CA PRO A 333 -5.67 -6.74 14.10
C PRO A 333 -6.52 -6.11 13.01
N THR A 334 -7.02 -6.92 12.10
CA THR A 334 -8.02 -6.54 11.12
C THR A 334 -9.27 -7.39 11.30
N TYR A 335 -10.41 -6.75 11.52
CA TYR A 335 -11.70 -7.41 11.67
C TYR A 335 -12.50 -7.32 10.38
N SER A 336 -13.11 -8.45 9.98
CA SER A 336 -13.99 -8.54 8.83
C SER A 336 -15.39 -8.06 9.19
N ILE A 337 -15.85 -6.99 8.56
CA ILE A 337 -17.23 -6.50 8.69
C ILE A 337 -18.02 -7.03 7.51
N THR A 338 -18.73 -8.12 7.74
CA THR A 338 -19.55 -8.84 6.76
C THR A 338 -21.03 -8.46 6.84
N LYS A 339 -21.81 -8.85 5.85
CA LYS A 339 -23.26 -8.58 5.81
C LYS A 339 -24.03 -9.22 6.98
N ASP A 340 -23.50 -10.31 7.52
CA ASP A 340 -24.02 -11.06 8.67
C ASP A 340 -23.35 -10.67 9.99
N PHE A 341 -22.58 -9.58 10.04
CA PHE A 341 -21.97 -9.09 11.28
C PHE A 341 -23.05 -8.74 12.30
N ASP A 342 -23.00 -9.37 13.47
CA ASP A 342 -23.94 -9.12 14.56
C ASP A 342 -23.60 -7.78 15.26
N TRP A 343 -24.42 -6.78 15.05
CA TRP A 343 -24.30 -5.45 15.68
C TRP A 343 -24.97 -5.35 17.05
N SER A 344 -25.49 -6.46 17.61
CA SER A 344 -26.13 -6.47 18.92
C SER A 344 -25.11 -6.18 20.05
N GLU A 345 -25.62 -5.83 21.23
CA GLU A 345 -24.77 -5.51 22.39
C GLU A 345 -24.24 -6.78 23.09
N THR A 346 -23.52 -7.63 22.33
CA THR A 346 -22.80 -8.76 22.92
C THR A 346 -21.59 -8.28 23.73
N GLU A 347 -21.08 -9.13 24.63
CA GLU A 347 -19.86 -8.81 25.39
C GLU A 347 -18.67 -8.56 24.47
N ASN A 348 -18.50 -9.40 23.44
CA ASN A 348 -17.40 -9.27 22.48
C ASN A 348 -17.51 -8.00 21.63
N ASN A 349 -18.70 -7.64 21.18
CA ASN A 349 -18.92 -6.38 20.46
C ASN A 349 -18.59 -5.18 21.34
N ARG A 350 -19.04 -5.19 22.58
CA ARG A 350 -18.70 -4.13 23.54
C ARG A 350 -17.19 -3.99 23.68
N LEU A 351 -16.48 -5.08 23.89
CA LEU A 351 -15.02 -5.09 24.04
C LEU A 351 -14.30 -4.63 22.76
N LEU A 352 -14.73 -5.11 21.58
CA LEU A 352 -14.14 -4.68 20.30
C LEU A 352 -14.23 -3.17 20.12
N PHE A 353 -15.41 -2.61 20.35
CA PHE A 353 -15.60 -1.17 20.17
C PHE A 353 -15.04 -0.33 21.31
N GLU A 354 -14.87 -0.91 22.52
CA GLU A 354 -14.13 -0.28 23.62
C GLU A 354 -12.63 -0.17 23.28
N MET A 355 -12.00 -1.23 22.75
CA MET A 355 -10.64 -1.19 22.24
C MET A 355 -10.49 -0.16 21.10
N THR A 356 -11.48 -0.11 20.23
CA THR A 356 -11.51 0.85 19.11
C THR A 356 -11.61 2.29 19.63
N ALA A 357 -12.48 2.55 20.59
CA ALA A 357 -12.68 3.88 21.17
C ALA A 357 -11.45 4.38 21.95
N LYS A 358 -10.77 3.47 22.65
CA LYS A 358 -9.65 3.81 23.55
C LYS A 358 -8.32 3.96 22.80
N TYR A 359 -7.94 2.96 22.03
CA TYR A 359 -6.62 2.89 21.38
C TYR A 359 -6.69 2.99 19.85
N GLY A 360 -7.85 2.74 19.25
CA GLY A 360 -7.98 2.72 17.80
C GLY A 360 -7.14 1.64 17.13
N THR A 361 -6.80 0.58 17.85
CA THR A 361 -5.91 -0.48 17.36
C THR A 361 -6.46 -1.19 16.12
N PRO A 362 -7.77 -1.58 16.05
CA PRO A 362 -8.29 -2.36 14.95
C PRO A 362 -8.37 -1.60 13.63
N TYR A 363 -8.18 -2.35 12.57
CA TYR A 363 -8.66 -2.01 11.24
C TYR A 363 -9.93 -2.79 10.93
N PHE A 364 -10.74 -2.24 10.04
CA PHE A 364 -11.99 -2.85 9.59
C PHE A 364 -11.96 -3.05 8.07
N SER A 365 -12.10 -4.30 7.63
CA SER A 365 -12.33 -4.65 6.24
C SER A 365 -13.82 -4.63 5.96
N ASN A 366 -14.24 -3.80 5.00
CA ASN A 366 -15.65 -3.64 4.63
C ASN A 366 -16.05 -4.64 3.55
N TYR A 367 -16.96 -5.55 3.88
CA TYR A 367 -17.57 -6.48 2.95
C TYR A 367 -19.09 -6.27 2.80
N ILE A 368 -19.65 -5.21 3.41
CA ILE A 368 -21.08 -4.88 3.29
C ILE A 368 -21.37 -4.28 1.92
N ASN A 369 -20.70 -3.17 1.58
CA ASN A 369 -20.87 -2.47 0.31
C ASN A 369 -19.71 -2.70 -0.68
N SER A 370 -18.87 -3.66 -0.42
CA SER A 370 -17.75 -4.02 -1.29
C SER A 370 -18.19 -5.03 -2.34
N ASP A 371 -17.59 -4.98 -3.51
CA ASP A 371 -17.70 -5.98 -4.57
C ASP A 371 -16.89 -7.28 -4.28
N MET A 372 -16.23 -7.35 -3.11
CA MET A 372 -15.37 -8.45 -2.68
C MET A 372 -16.04 -9.28 -1.59
N GLU A 373 -15.79 -10.58 -1.64
CA GLU A 373 -16.19 -11.52 -0.59
C GLU A 373 -15.01 -11.77 0.38
N PRO A 374 -15.28 -12.11 1.65
CA PRO A 374 -14.22 -12.42 2.62
C PRO A 374 -13.23 -13.49 2.14
N SER A 375 -13.72 -14.45 1.35
CA SER A 375 -12.88 -15.48 0.72
C SER A 375 -11.91 -14.95 -0.34
N ASP A 376 -12.14 -13.75 -0.88
CA ASP A 376 -11.26 -13.11 -1.87
C ASP A 376 -10.06 -12.44 -1.24
N VAL A 377 -10.05 -12.26 0.09
CA VAL A 377 -9.04 -11.48 0.82
C VAL A 377 -8.65 -12.23 2.08
N ARG A 378 -7.78 -13.22 1.98
CA ARG A 378 -7.35 -14.00 3.15
C ARG A 378 -5.96 -13.67 3.67
N SER A 379 -5.12 -13.09 2.88
CA SER A 379 -3.81 -12.65 3.34
C SER A 379 -3.74 -11.14 3.32
N MET A 380 -3.71 -10.54 4.48
CA MET A 380 -3.52 -9.11 4.61
C MET A 380 -2.21 -8.85 5.32
N CYS A 381 -1.31 -8.25 4.56
CA CYS A 381 -0.13 -7.63 5.08
C CYS A 381 -0.43 -6.14 5.19
N CYS A 382 -0.18 -5.53 6.34
CA CYS A 382 -0.10 -4.09 6.58
C CYS A 382 -0.84 -3.19 5.57
N ARG A 383 -2.17 -3.24 5.49
CA ARG A 383 -3.03 -2.54 4.51
C ARG A 383 -3.06 -3.13 3.09
N LEU A 384 -2.33 -4.19 2.83
CA LEU A 384 -2.41 -4.92 1.57
C LEU A 384 -3.68 -5.76 1.58
N ARG A 385 -4.78 -5.16 1.15
CA ARG A 385 -5.93 -5.90 0.66
C ARG A 385 -5.57 -6.39 -0.74
N LEU A 386 -5.19 -7.63 -0.87
CA LEU A 386 -4.88 -8.23 -2.16
C LEU A 386 -6.18 -8.71 -2.81
N ASP A 387 -6.49 -8.17 -3.97
CA ASP A 387 -7.57 -8.68 -4.80
C ASP A 387 -7.15 -10.02 -5.43
N LEU A 388 -7.59 -11.11 -4.79
CA LEU A 388 -7.26 -12.47 -5.24
C LEU A 388 -8.00 -12.89 -6.52
N ARG A 389 -8.91 -12.05 -7.05
CA ARG A 389 -9.64 -12.36 -8.29
C ARG A 389 -8.69 -12.57 -9.47
N GLU A 390 -7.59 -11.80 -9.51
CA GLU A 390 -6.54 -11.99 -10.53
C GLU A 390 -5.73 -13.28 -10.30
N LEU A 391 -5.43 -13.63 -9.06
CA LEU A 391 -4.81 -14.92 -8.71
C LEU A 391 -5.70 -16.11 -9.13
N ARG A 392 -7.00 -16.03 -8.87
CA ARG A 392 -7.95 -17.09 -9.25
C ARG A 392 -8.06 -17.29 -10.74
N LYS A 393 -7.95 -16.22 -11.54
CA LYS A 393 -7.92 -16.32 -13.01
C LYS A 393 -6.67 -17.07 -13.50
N LYS A 394 -5.51 -16.86 -12.87
CA LYS A 394 -4.24 -17.54 -13.23
C LYS A 394 -4.17 -18.99 -12.74
N SER A 395 -4.64 -19.27 -11.52
CA SER A 395 -4.45 -20.57 -10.86
C SER A 395 -5.54 -21.60 -11.12
N GLY A 396 -6.55 -21.27 -11.94
CA GLY A 396 -7.65 -22.21 -12.25
C GLY A 396 -8.47 -22.67 -11.04
N GLY A 397 -8.47 -21.90 -9.95
CA GLY A 397 -9.28 -22.18 -8.77
C GLY A 397 -8.63 -23.13 -7.74
N PHE A 398 -7.33 -23.24 -7.69
CA PHE A 398 -6.63 -24.07 -6.70
C PHE A 398 -6.93 -23.57 -5.27
N PHE A 399 -7.54 -24.39 -4.46
CA PHE A 399 -7.81 -24.15 -3.03
C PHE A 399 -6.47 -23.95 -2.29
N GLY A 400 -6.34 -22.83 -1.55
CA GLY A 400 -5.17 -22.55 -0.70
C GLY A 400 -4.17 -21.52 -1.25
N SER A 401 -4.24 -21.13 -2.53
CA SER A 401 -3.31 -20.14 -3.11
C SER A 401 -3.48 -18.71 -2.55
N GLY A 402 -4.63 -18.40 -1.97
CA GLY A 402 -4.92 -17.09 -1.40
C GLY A 402 -4.30 -16.81 -0.02
N GLU A 403 -3.82 -17.85 0.67
CA GLU A 403 -3.24 -17.70 2.03
C GLU A 403 -1.75 -17.37 2.01
N SER A 404 -1.05 -17.63 0.88
CA SER A 404 0.40 -17.43 0.72
C SER A 404 0.67 -16.43 -0.39
N THR A 405 0.37 -15.17 -0.14
CA THR A 405 0.56 -14.07 -1.09
C THR A 405 1.17 -12.86 -0.39
N GLY A 406 1.62 -11.87 -1.15
CA GLY A 406 2.23 -10.67 -0.62
C GLY A 406 2.73 -9.75 -1.71
N SER A 407 3.78 -9.00 -1.44
CA SER A 407 4.45 -8.14 -2.41
C SER A 407 5.95 -8.36 -2.43
N VAL A 408 6.52 -8.52 -3.62
CA VAL A 408 7.98 -8.64 -3.81
C VAL A 408 8.68 -7.30 -3.63
N GLY A 409 7.98 -6.19 -3.86
CA GLY A 409 8.53 -4.86 -3.75
C GLY A 409 7.52 -3.78 -4.08
N VAL A 410 7.81 -2.57 -3.60
CA VAL A 410 6.97 -1.39 -3.76
C VAL A 410 7.79 -0.26 -4.36
N VAL A 411 7.20 0.44 -5.33
CA VAL A 411 7.76 1.67 -5.89
C VAL A 411 6.70 2.76 -5.85
N THR A 412 7.04 3.91 -5.29
CA THR A 412 6.14 5.08 -5.19
C THR A 412 6.56 6.16 -6.17
N ILE A 413 5.65 6.58 -7.03
CA ILE A 413 5.87 7.61 -8.05
C ILE A 413 5.63 9.00 -7.47
N ASN A 414 6.48 9.96 -7.81
CA ASN A 414 6.42 11.36 -7.40
C ASN A 414 5.51 12.16 -8.34
N LEU A 415 4.20 12.18 -8.09
CA LEU A 415 3.25 12.89 -8.95
C LEU A 415 3.42 14.42 -8.94
N PRO A 416 3.70 15.10 -7.80
CA PRO A 416 3.89 16.55 -7.79
C PRO A 416 4.98 17.02 -8.75
N ARG A 417 6.11 16.32 -8.81
CA ARG A 417 7.20 16.65 -9.74
C ARG A 417 6.76 16.45 -11.19
N ILE A 418 6.08 15.37 -11.50
CA ILE A 418 5.55 15.11 -12.86
C ILE A 418 4.62 16.26 -13.27
N ALA A 419 3.68 16.65 -12.41
CA ALA A 419 2.74 17.73 -12.67
C ALA A 419 3.43 19.11 -12.82
N TYR A 420 4.44 19.38 -11.99
CA TYR A 420 5.21 20.61 -12.06
C TYR A 420 6.00 20.76 -13.38
N LEU A 421 6.56 19.67 -13.88
CA LEU A 421 7.36 19.66 -15.10
C LEU A 421 6.52 19.54 -16.38
N ALA A 422 5.30 19.07 -16.27
CA ALA A 422 4.41 18.87 -17.41
C ALA A 422 3.89 20.18 -17.98
N LYS A 423 3.82 20.27 -19.30
CA LYS A 423 3.29 21.43 -20.03
C LYS A 423 1.76 21.47 -20.00
N ASP A 424 1.16 20.30 -20.09
CA ASP A 424 -0.30 20.06 -20.10
C ASP A 424 -0.61 18.64 -19.60
N GLU A 425 -1.88 18.28 -19.58
CA GLU A 425 -2.34 16.97 -19.12
C GLU A 425 -1.79 15.82 -19.97
N ALA A 426 -1.62 16.01 -21.29
CA ALA A 426 -1.09 14.97 -22.16
C ALA A 426 0.41 14.71 -21.88
N ASP A 427 1.20 15.76 -21.68
CA ASP A 427 2.61 15.64 -21.26
C ASP A 427 2.72 15.02 -19.86
N PHE A 428 1.76 15.29 -18.97
CA PHE A 428 1.71 14.65 -17.65
C PHE A 428 1.56 13.13 -17.78
N PHE A 429 0.61 12.65 -18.56
CA PHE A 429 0.41 11.21 -18.77
C PHE A 429 1.60 10.56 -19.47
N ALA A 430 2.21 11.20 -20.43
CA ALA A 430 3.42 10.68 -21.10
C ALA A 430 4.60 10.53 -20.12
N ARG A 431 4.79 11.48 -19.21
CA ARG A 431 5.79 11.41 -18.14
C ARG A 431 5.45 10.36 -17.10
N LEU A 432 4.18 10.23 -16.74
CA LEU A 432 3.69 9.21 -15.83
C LEU A 432 3.95 7.81 -16.39
N ASP A 433 3.65 7.58 -17.67
CA ASP A 433 3.93 6.32 -18.35
C ASP A 433 5.42 5.97 -18.30
N HIS A 434 6.29 6.93 -18.58
CA HIS A 434 7.73 6.72 -18.50
C HIS A 434 8.18 6.32 -17.07
N MET A 435 7.66 6.98 -16.03
CA MET A 435 7.98 6.62 -14.64
C MET A 435 7.40 5.26 -14.26
N MET A 436 6.22 4.92 -14.74
CA MET A 436 5.63 3.60 -14.53
C MET A 436 6.43 2.49 -15.22
N ASP A 437 6.96 2.74 -16.42
CA ASP A 437 7.83 1.79 -17.13
C ASP A 437 9.12 1.52 -16.34
N ILE A 438 9.75 2.57 -15.80
CA ILE A 438 10.92 2.43 -14.92
C ILE A 438 10.55 1.63 -13.64
N ALA A 439 9.42 1.96 -13.01
CA ALA A 439 8.96 1.27 -11.82
C ALA A 439 8.68 -0.22 -12.09
N ALA A 440 7.96 -0.54 -13.16
CA ALA A 440 7.64 -1.91 -13.53
C ALA A 440 8.90 -2.73 -13.85
N ARG A 441 9.84 -2.15 -14.58
CA ARG A 441 11.13 -2.77 -14.90
C ARG A 441 11.96 -3.02 -13.63
N SER A 442 11.99 -2.08 -12.70
CA SER A 442 12.70 -2.25 -11.43
C SER A 442 12.14 -3.41 -10.61
N LEU A 443 10.82 -3.54 -10.56
CA LEU A 443 10.14 -4.63 -9.86
C LEU A 443 10.38 -5.99 -10.55
N LYS A 444 10.44 -6.03 -11.89
CA LYS A 444 10.82 -7.25 -12.62
C LYS A 444 12.24 -7.68 -12.29
N ILE A 445 13.19 -6.74 -12.28
CA ILE A 445 14.59 -7.00 -11.89
C ILE A 445 14.64 -7.49 -10.45
N LYS A 446 13.92 -6.84 -9.51
CA LYS A 446 13.87 -7.26 -8.11
C LYS A 446 13.33 -8.67 -7.98
N ARG A 447 12.19 -8.99 -8.61
CA ARG A 447 11.59 -10.34 -8.61
C ARG A 447 12.56 -11.40 -9.11
N THR A 448 13.21 -11.16 -10.23
CA THR A 448 14.19 -12.08 -10.82
C THR A 448 15.38 -12.28 -9.88
N THR A 449 15.89 -11.22 -9.28
CA THR A 449 17.03 -11.27 -8.36
C THR A 449 16.70 -12.06 -7.10
N ILE A 450 15.60 -11.74 -6.41
CA ILE A 450 15.24 -12.45 -5.18
C ILE A 450 14.83 -13.90 -5.45
N GLY A 451 14.21 -14.18 -6.61
CA GLY A 451 13.89 -15.54 -7.03
C GLY A 451 15.16 -16.38 -7.21
N ARG A 452 16.18 -15.86 -7.89
CA ARG A 452 17.48 -16.50 -8.03
C ARG A 452 18.15 -16.73 -6.67
N LEU A 453 18.18 -15.73 -5.80
CA LEU A 453 18.77 -15.85 -4.47
C LEU A 453 18.02 -16.86 -3.57
N MET A 454 16.71 -17.02 -3.75
CA MET A 454 15.93 -18.05 -3.06
C MET A 454 16.36 -19.46 -3.52
N GLU A 455 16.55 -19.65 -4.83
CA GLU A 455 17.05 -20.92 -5.37
C GLU A 455 18.48 -21.22 -4.89
N GLU A 456 19.31 -20.21 -4.75
CA GLU A 456 20.66 -20.30 -4.17
C GLU A 456 20.66 -20.55 -2.64
N GLY A 457 19.48 -20.49 -1.99
CA GLY A 457 19.32 -20.83 -0.57
C GLY A 457 19.49 -19.67 0.41
N LEU A 458 19.44 -18.40 -0.06
CA LEU A 458 19.57 -17.24 0.82
C LEU A 458 18.34 -17.08 1.75
N TYR A 459 17.17 -17.57 1.34
CA TYR A 459 15.91 -17.51 2.09
C TYR A 459 15.38 -18.92 2.38
N PRO A 460 16.00 -19.70 3.28
CA PRO A 460 15.68 -21.11 3.44
C PRO A 460 14.26 -21.38 3.97
N TYR A 461 13.75 -20.53 4.86
CA TYR A 461 12.39 -20.67 5.39
C TYR A 461 11.36 -20.19 4.39
N THR A 462 11.59 -19.09 3.69
CA THR A 462 10.74 -18.62 2.58
C THR A 462 10.62 -19.68 1.48
N LYS A 463 11.76 -20.29 1.09
CA LYS A 463 11.76 -21.39 0.13
C LYS A 463 10.93 -22.57 0.62
N ARG A 464 11.00 -22.90 1.91
CA ARG A 464 10.27 -24.01 2.52
C ARG A 464 8.76 -23.76 2.54
N TYR A 465 8.31 -22.56 2.89
CA TYR A 465 6.89 -22.26 3.11
C TYR A 465 6.18 -21.64 1.90
N LEU A 466 6.88 -20.94 1.00
CA LEU A 466 6.32 -20.37 -0.21
C LEU A 466 6.67 -21.15 -1.48
N GLY A 467 7.87 -21.71 -1.56
CA GLY A 467 8.36 -22.36 -2.76
C GLY A 467 8.80 -21.41 -3.89
N ASN A 468 7.98 -20.44 -4.24
CA ASN A 468 8.25 -19.42 -5.25
C ASN A 468 7.52 -18.10 -4.95
N PHE A 469 7.69 -17.07 -5.81
CA PHE A 469 7.03 -15.76 -5.69
C PHE A 469 5.88 -15.55 -6.69
N ASP A 470 5.37 -16.61 -7.32
CA ASP A 470 4.39 -16.49 -8.41
C ASP A 470 3.06 -15.85 -7.95
N ASN A 471 2.70 -16.05 -6.68
CA ASN A 471 1.52 -15.47 -6.05
C ASN A 471 1.77 -14.11 -5.38
N HIS A 472 2.96 -13.53 -5.55
CA HIS A 472 3.30 -12.23 -4.97
C HIS A 472 3.18 -11.13 -6.01
N PHE A 473 2.72 -9.98 -5.58
CA PHE A 473 2.51 -8.83 -6.45
C PHE A 473 3.79 -7.98 -6.56
N SER A 474 3.93 -7.33 -7.71
CA SER A 474 4.81 -6.20 -7.94
C SER A 474 3.97 -4.93 -7.75
N THR A 475 4.27 -4.13 -6.74
CA THR A 475 3.40 -3.05 -6.28
C THR A 475 3.90 -1.70 -6.76
N ILE A 476 3.05 -0.95 -7.44
CA ILE A 476 3.30 0.45 -7.80
C ILE A 476 2.31 1.32 -7.02
N GLY A 477 2.81 2.40 -6.44
CA GLY A 477 2.02 3.39 -5.74
C GLY A 477 2.39 4.80 -6.15
N LEU A 478 1.79 5.77 -5.48
CA LEU A 478 1.95 7.19 -5.77
C LEU A 478 1.94 8.01 -4.48
N VAL A 479 2.48 9.22 -4.57
CA VAL A 479 2.41 10.21 -3.49
C VAL A 479 2.04 11.57 -4.05
N GLY A 480 1.36 12.39 -3.26
CA GLY A 480 1.14 13.80 -3.57
C GLY A 480 0.12 14.07 -4.66
N MET A 481 -0.94 13.29 -4.79
CA MET A 481 -2.02 13.61 -5.75
C MET A 481 -2.61 15.00 -5.52
N ASN A 482 -2.74 15.40 -4.25
CA ASN A 482 -3.18 16.73 -3.88
C ASN A 482 -2.25 17.81 -4.45
N GLU A 483 -0.96 17.67 -4.22
CA GLU A 483 0.06 18.62 -4.70
C GLU A 483 0.27 18.53 -6.20
N ALA A 484 -0.04 17.38 -6.82
CA ALA A 484 -0.06 17.29 -8.29
C ALA A 484 -1.12 18.23 -8.89
N GLY A 485 -2.32 18.29 -8.32
CA GLY A 485 -3.35 19.26 -8.73
C GLY A 485 -2.90 20.72 -8.60
N LEU A 486 -2.24 21.04 -7.49
CA LEU A 486 -1.70 22.39 -7.25
C LEU A 486 -0.55 22.78 -8.20
N ASN A 487 0.31 21.83 -8.56
CA ASN A 487 1.46 22.05 -9.44
C ASN A 487 1.10 21.99 -10.94
N ALA A 488 0.01 21.34 -11.31
CA ALA A 488 -0.46 21.26 -12.68
C ALA A 488 -0.89 22.62 -13.23
N ASN A 489 -0.19 23.14 -14.24
CA ASN A 489 -0.44 24.49 -14.80
C ASN A 489 -1.86 24.65 -15.36
N TRP A 490 -2.47 23.59 -15.84
CA TRP A 490 -3.82 23.55 -16.41
C TRP A 490 -4.92 23.41 -15.35
N LEU A 491 -4.56 23.17 -14.07
CA LEU A 491 -5.54 22.90 -13.01
C LEU A 491 -5.43 23.88 -11.84
N ARG A 492 -4.27 23.96 -11.19
CA ARG A 492 -3.97 24.89 -10.07
C ARG A 492 -4.98 24.84 -8.93
N LYS A 493 -5.52 23.67 -8.64
CA LYS A 493 -6.49 23.41 -7.58
C LYS A 493 -6.07 22.18 -6.78
N ASP A 494 -6.34 22.19 -5.50
CA ASP A 494 -6.11 21.04 -4.62
C ASP A 494 -7.22 19.98 -4.76
N LEU A 495 -7.06 18.86 -4.08
CA LEU A 495 -7.98 17.71 -4.17
C LEU A 495 -9.35 17.97 -3.54
N THR A 496 -9.58 19.11 -2.88
CA THR A 496 -10.90 19.51 -2.37
C THR A 496 -11.85 19.96 -3.48
N HIS A 497 -11.30 20.28 -4.67
CA HIS A 497 -12.05 20.72 -5.85
C HIS A 497 -12.41 19.56 -6.76
N GLU A 498 -13.62 19.56 -7.29
CA GLU A 498 -14.15 18.48 -8.13
C GLU A 498 -13.28 18.23 -9.38
N GLU A 499 -12.77 19.29 -10.00
CA GLU A 499 -11.92 19.16 -11.19
C GLU A 499 -10.62 18.39 -10.89
N THR A 500 -10.04 18.56 -9.69
CA THR A 500 -8.86 17.80 -9.26
C THR A 500 -9.23 16.38 -8.86
N GLN A 501 -10.40 16.16 -8.28
CA GLN A 501 -10.92 14.81 -8.03
C GLN A 501 -11.11 14.03 -9.33
N ASP A 502 -11.69 14.67 -10.35
CA ASP A 502 -11.86 14.05 -11.67
C ASP A 502 -10.51 13.76 -12.35
N PHE A 503 -9.55 14.66 -12.22
CA PHE A 503 -8.17 14.41 -12.66
C PHE A 503 -7.56 13.21 -11.92
N ALA A 504 -7.70 13.15 -10.60
CA ALA A 504 -7.22 12.03 -9.79
C ALA A 504 -7.86 10.69 -10.22
N VAL A 505 -9.16 10.68 -10.52
CA VAL A 505 -9.86 9.49 -11.04
C VAL A 505 -9.25 9.06 -12.38
N ARG A 506 -8.99 10.01 -13.30
CA ARG A 506 -8.34 9.69 -14.58
C ARG A 506 -6.94 9.11 -14.38
N VAL A 507 -6.14 9.71 -13.49
CA VAL A 507 -4.78 9.21 -13.19
C VAL A 507 -4.81 7.80 -12.62
N LEU A 508 -5.66 7.53 -11.63
CA LEU A 508 -5.76 6.20 -11.01
C LEU A 508 -6.26 5.13 -12.01
N LYS A 509 -7.22 5.46 -12.87
CA LYS A 509 -7.69 4.54 -13.92
C LYS A 509 -6.60 4.26 -14.94
N HIS A 510 -5.90 5.29 -15.39
CA HIS A 510 -4.78 5.15 -16.32
C HIS A 510 -3.66 4.26 -15.74
N MET A 511 -3.29 4.50 -14.48
CA MET A 511 -2.29 3.64 -13.82
C MET A 511 -2.74 2.19 -13.74
N ARG A 512 -4.02 1.91 -13.47
CA ARG A 512 -4.58 0.54 -13.48
C ARG A 512 -4.50 -0.12 -14.85
N GLU A 513 -4.80 0.62 -15.91
CA GLU A 513 -4.69 0.13 -17.31
C GLU A 513 -3.23 -0.25 -17.61
N ARG A 514 -2.28 0.62 -17.28
CA ARG A 514 -0.85 0.35 -17.44
C ARG A 514 -0.37 -0.89 -16.65
N LEU A 515 -0.90 -1.12 -15.44
CA LEU A 515 -0.58 -2.33 -14.68
C LEU A 515 -1.06 -3.61 -15.38
N SER A 516 -2.21 -3.56 -16.07
CA SER A 516 -2.68 -4.68 -16.89
C SER A 516 -1.73 -4.97 -18.07
N ASP A 517 -1.23 -3.92 -18.72
CA ASP A 517 -0.22 -4.06 -19.78
C ASP A 517 1.06 -4.73 -19.24
N TYR A 518 1.53 -4.35 -18.04
CA TYR A 518 2.71 -4.97 -17.44
C TYR A 518 2.48 -6.43 -17.04
N GLN A 519 1.27 -6.78 -16.59
CA GLN A 519 0.91 -8.18 -16.34
C GLN A 519 1.00 -9.02 -17.61
N GLU A 520 0.54 -8.50 -18.75
CA GLU A 520 0.69 -9.17 -20.04
C GLU A 520 2.15 -9.24 -20.50
N GLN A 521 2.88 -8.14 -20.36
CA GLN A 521 4.27 -8.03 -20.82
C GLN A 521 5.24 -8.93 -20.04
N TYR A 522 5.12 -8.96 -18.71
CA TYR A 522 6.09 -9.64 -17.84
C TYR A 522 5.59 -11.01 -17.34
N GLY A 523 4.31 -11.30 -17.44
CA GLY A 523 3.71 -12.52 -16.90
C GLY A 523 3.58 -12.57 -15.39
N ASP A 524 3.90 -11.47 -14.68
CA ASP A 524 3.86 -11.33 -13.23
C ASP A 524 2.57 -10.63 -12.78
N LEU A 525 2.26 -10.70 -11.49
CA LEU A 525 1.16 -9.95 -10.88
C LEU A 525 1.59 -8.52 -10.56
N TYR A 526 0.77 -7.56 -10.93
CA TYR A 526 0.94 -6.14 -10.61
C TYR A 526 -0.29 -5.60 -9.91
N ASN A 527 -0.11 -4.67 -8.97
CA ASN A 527 -1.21 -3.99 -8.30
C ASN A 527 -0.88 -2.51 -8.03
N LEU A 528 -1.96 -1.71 -7.84
CA LEU A 528 -1.89 -0.31 -7.46
C LEU A 528 -2.20 -0.16 -5.98
N GLU A 529 -1.30 0.49 -5.24
CA GLU A 529 -1.43 0.70 -3.80
C GLU A 529 -1.38 2.18 -3.42
N ALA A 530 -2.21 2.56 -2.46
CA ALA A 530 -2.02 3.81 -1.73
C ALA A 530 -0.86 3.63 -0.74
N THR A 531 0.37 3.69 -1.26
CA THR A 531 1.57 3.36 -0.48
C THR A 531 1.70 4.22 0.77
N PRO A 532 2.03 3.63 1.93
CA PRO A 532 2.31 4.40 3.13
C PRO A 532 3.63 5.16 2.96
N ALA A 533 3.50 6.46 2.76
CA ALA A 533 4.64 7.32 2.48
C ALA A 533 5.12 8.03 3.75
N GLU A 534 5.74 7.31 4.69
CA GLU A 534 6.25 7.91 5.93
C GLU A 534 7.48 8.78 5.66
N SER A 535 8.58 8.14 5.32
CA SER A 535 9.81 8.84 4.94
C SER A 535 9.79 9.33 3.50
N THR A 536 9.09 8.61 2.64
CA THR A 536 9.00 8.89 1.20
C THR A 536 8.41 10.27 0.94
N SER A 537 7.32 10.64 1.60
CA SER A 537 6.67 11.94 1.43
C SER A 537 7.60 13.11 1.77
N TYR A 538 8.36 12.97 2.85
CA TYR A 538 9.35 13.96 3.27
C TYR A 538 10.57 13.99 2.35
N ARG A 539 11.13 12.82 2.04
CA ARG A 539 12.31 12.71 1.17
C ARG A 539 12.06 13.34 -0.20
N LEU A 540 10.96 13.00 -0.86
CA LEU A 540 10.63 13.50 -2.18
C LEU A 540 10.38 15.00 -2.16
N ALA A 541 9.58 15.50 -1.22
CA ALA A 541 9.30 16.93 -1.09
C ALA A 541 10.55 17.75 -0.79
N LYS A 542 11.44 17.27 0.06
CA LYS A 542 12.72 17.91 0.39
C LYS A 542 13.63 18.01 -0.82
N HIS A 543 13.74 16.94 -1.61
CA HIS A 543 14.50 16.94 -2.87
C HIS A 543 13.91 17.94 -3.86
N ASP A 544 12.57 17.92 -4.01
CA ASP A 544 11.89 18.79 -4.95
C ASP A 544 12.05 20.27 -4.60
N LYS A 545 11.86 20.64 -3.33
CA LYS A 545 12.10 22.03 -2.88
C LYS A 545 13.55 22.49 -3.09
N ALA A 546 14.52 21.61 -2.93
CA ALA A 546 15.91 21.94 -3.18
C ALA A 546 16.20 22.15 -4.67
N GLN A 547 15.58 21.37 -5.54
CA GLN A 547 15.79 21.42 -6.99
C GLN A 547 14.89 22.45 -7.67
N TYR A 548 13.64 22.56 -7.23
CA TYR A 548 12.59 23.42 -7.77
C TYR A 548 11.96 24.27 -6.64
N PRO A 549 12.55 25.43 -6.31
CA PRO A 549 12.08 26.23 -5.18
C PRO A 549 10.60 26.64 -5.22
N ASN A 550 10.03 26.75 -6.44
CA ASN A 550 8.63 27.15 -6.66
C ASN A 550 7.64 25.97 -6.68
N ILE A 551 8.11 24.72 -6.52
CA ILE A 551 7.20 23.58 -6.43
C ILE A 551 6.37 23.67 -5.15
N ILE A 552 5.08 23.43 -5.25
CA ILE A 552 4.15 23.51 -4.12
C ILE A 552 4.17 22.18 -3.37
N THR A 553 4.35 22.27 -2.06
CA THR A 553 4.29 21.13 -1.12
C THR A 553 3.09 21.27 -0.20
N ALA A 554 2.78 20.27 0.60
CA ALA A 554 1.63 20.29 1.52
C ALA A 554 1.76 21.37 2.60
N HIS A 555 2.99 21.70 3.01
CA HIS A 555 3.28 22.79 3.92
C HIS A 555 4.25 23.77 3.29
N GLU A 556 3.87 25.04 3.22
CA GLU A 556 4.70 26.12 2.70
C GLU A 556 5.27 26.97 3.85
N GLY A 557 6.57 27.26 3.78
CA GLY A 557 7.27 28.07 4.79
C GLY A 557 7.82 27.31 5.99
N GLY A 558 7.70 25.97 6.01
CA GLY A 558 8.24 25.09 7.04
C GLY A 558 8.88 23.84 6.49
N THR A 559 8.76 22.72 7.20
CA THR A 559 9.26 21.43 6.75
C THR A 559 8.39 20.87 5.62
N PRO A 560 8.94 20.69 4.40
CA PRO A 560 8.14 20.24 3.26
C PRO A 560 7.78 18.74 3.39
N TYR A 561 6.55 18.40 3.01
CA TYR A 561 6.12 17.03 2.81
C TYR A 561 5.07 16.97 1.70
N TYR A 562 4.78 15.77 1.19
CA TYR A 562 3.67 15.53 0.28
C TYR A 562 2.56 14.74 0.97
N THR A 563 1.33 15.02 0.61
CA THR A 563 0.17 14.26 1.09
C THR A 563 0.27 12.80 0.64
N ASN A 564 -0.10 11.86 1.49
CA ASN A 564 -0.07 10.44 1.15
C ASN A 564 -0.99 10.15 -0.04
N SER A 565 -0.46 9.45 -1.03
CA SER A 565 -1.21 8.91 -2.17
C SER A 565 -2.25 9.90 -2.73
N SER A 566 -3.52 9.54 -2.76
CA SER A 566 -4.65 10.39 -3.14
C SER A 566 -5.53 10.80 -1.95
N HIS A 567 -4.94 10.87 -0.76
CA HIS A 567 -5.66 11.35 0.42
C HIS A 567 -5.89 12.87 0.35
N LEU A 568 -6.92 13.32 1.05
CA LEU A 568 -7.16 14.74 1.26
C LEU A 568 -6.06 15.38 2.12
N PRO A 569 -5.79 16.68 1.95
CA PRO A 569 -4.93 17.41 2.87
C PRO A 569 -5.39 17.22 4.32
N VAL A 570 -4.46 16.92 5.21
CA VAL A 570 -4.77 16.60 6.63
C VAL A 570 -5.42 17.75 7.39
N GLY A 571 -5.30 18.97 6.89
CA GLY A 571 -5.91 20.18 7.45
C GLY A 571 -7.23 20.59 6.78
N TYR A 572 -7.83 19.74 5.93
CA TYR A 572 -8.99 20.14 5.13
C TYR A 572 -10.27 20.35 5.97
N THR A 573 -10.70 19.34 6.69
CA THR A 573 -11.99 19.36 7.39
C THR A 573 -11.98 18.67 8.74
N GLU A 574 -12.86 19.08 9.62
CA GLU A 574 -13.17 18.39 10.88
C GLU A 574 -14.39 17.46 10.74
N ASP A 575 -15.05 17.46 9.58
CA ASP A 575 -16.18 16.59 9.27
C ASP A 575 -15.72 15.33 8.57
N VAL A 576 -15.88 14.20 9.24
CA VAL A 576 -15.47 12.88 8.73
C VAL A 576 -16.26 12.46 7.48
N PHE A 577 -17.55 12.82 7.39
CA PHE A 577 -18.39 12.43 6.27
C PHE A 577 -18.07 13.24 5.02
N ALA A 578 -17.79 14.54 5.16
CA ALA A 578 -17.30 15.37 4.06
C ALA A 578 -15.98 14.83 3.49
N ALA A 579 -15.11 14.30 4.35
CA ALA A 579 -13.89 13.64 3.89
C ALA A 579 -14.15 12.28 3.21
N LEU A 580 -15.06 11.47 3.75
CA LEU A 580 -15.45 10.18 3.20
C LEU A 580 -16.09 10.31 1.82
N ASP A 581 -16.94 11.30 1.59
CA ASP A 581 -17.60 11.55 0.30
C ASP A 581 -16.58 11.76 -0.84
N VAL A 582 -15.45 12.37 -0.56
CA VAL A 582 -14.34 12.52 -1.52
C VAL A 582 -13.51 11.25 -1.63
N GLN A 583 -13.16 10.67 -0.48
CA GLN A 583 -12.22 9.53 -0.44
C GLN A 583 -12.82 8.24 -0.97
N ASP A 584 -14.11 8.04 -0.83
CA ASP A 584 -14.79 6.84 -1.33
C ASP A 584 -14.61 6.68 -2.85
N LYS A 585 -14.72 7.77 -3.59
CA LYS A 585 -14.53 7.80 -5.05
C LYS A 585 -13.11 7.41 -5.49
N LEU A 586 -12.12 7.72 -4.66
CA LEU A 586 -10.70 7.54 -5.00
C LEU A 586 -10.15 6.23 -4.46
N GLN A 587 -10.47 5.88 -3.22
CA GLN A 587 -9.88 4.70 -2.59
C GLN A 587 -10.42 3.38 -3.15
N THR A 588 -11.62 3.37 -3.72
CA THR A 588 -12.16 2.21 -4.44
C THR A 588 -11.44 1.92 -5.76
N LEU A 589 -10.64 2.85 -6.27
CA LEU A 589 -9.87 2.67 -7.51
C LEU A 589 -8.55 1.92 -7.31
N TYR A 590 -8.05 1.81 -6.08
CA TYR A 590 -6.86 1.01 -5.80
C TYR A 590 -7.18 -0.48 -5.88
N THR A 591 -6.23 -1.26 -6.40
CA THR A 591 -6.35 -2.73 -6.50
C THR A 591 -5.64 -3.44 -5.36
N SER A 592 -5.04 -2.70 -4.46
CA SER A 592 -4.32 -3.17 -3.28
C SER A 592 -4.51 -2.20 -2.11
N GLY A 593 -3.57 -2.18 -1.17
CA GLY A 593 -3.64 -1.43 0.06
C GLY A 593 -4.09 0.02 -0.08
N THR A 594 -5.20 0.32 0.55
CA THR A 594 -5.66 1.68 0.82
C THR A 594 -6.34 1.70 2.18
N VAL A 595 -6.32 2.82 2.87
CA VAL A 595 -6.96 2.94 4.17
C VAL A 595 -7.46 4.35 4.42
N PHE A 596 -8.67 4.46 4.94
CA PHE A 596 -9.17 5.72 5.47
C PHE A 596 -8.90 5.79 6.97
N HIS A 597 -8.16 6.82 7.39
CA HIS A 597 -7.86 7.08 8.79
C HIS A 597 -8.80 8.15 9.35
N THR A 598 -9.65 7.78 10.28
CA THR A 598 -10.45 8.74 11.04
C THR A 598 -9.62 9.24 12.22
N PHE A 599 -8.86 10.31 12.01
CA PHE A 599 -8.04 10.92 13.05
C PHE A 599 -8.90 11.66 14.06
N LEU A 600 -8.87 11.18 15.31
CA LEU A 600 -9.61 11.77 16.43
C LEU A 600 -8.65 12.43 17.41
N GLY A 601 -9.02 13.60 17.95
CA GLY A 601 -8.17 14.33 18.91
C GLY A 601 -8.05 13.61 20.25
N GLU A 602 -9.08 12.83 20.61
CA GLU A 602 -9.17 12.08 21.86
C GLU A 602 -9.95 10.77 21.65
N LYS A 603 -10.05 9.97 22.69
CA LYS A 603 -10.90 8.77 22.66
C LYS A 603 -12.36 9.13 22.47
N LEU A 604 -13.11 8.25 21.80
CA LEU A 604 -14.56 8.37 21.70
C LEU A 604 -15.23 8.27 23.07
N PRO A 605 -16.40 8.91 23.28
CA PRO A 605 -17.07 8.95 24.56
C PRO A 605 -17.35 7.56 25.16
N ASP A 606 -17.80 6.65 24.32
CA ASP A 606 -18.07 5.26 24.68
C ASP A 606 -17.94 4.32 23.48
N TRP A 607 -18.05 3.02 23.73
CA TRP A 607 -17.97 2.00 22.71
C TRP A 607 -19.13 2.04 21.69
N ARG A 608 -20.32 2.55 22.08
CA ARG A 608 -21.48 2.66 21.19
C ARG A 608 -21.24 3.72 20.13
N ALA A 609 -20.57 4.81 20.48
CA ALA A 609 -20.17 5.82 19.51
C ALA A 609 -19.18 5.26 18.48
N ALA A 610 -18.22 4.43 18.93
CA ALA A 610 -17.32 3.73 18.02
C ALA A 610 -18.05 2.74 17.12
N ALA A 611 -18.92 1.91 17.68
CA ALA A 611 -19.73 0.95 16.92
C ALA A 611 -20.63 1.63 15.88
N ALA A 612 -21.29 2.73 16.27
CA ALA A 612 -22.17 3.48 15.38
C ALA A 612 -21.39 4.11 14.22
N LEU A 613 -20.19 4.64 14.48
CA LEU A 613 -19.35 5.24 13.43
C LEU A 613 -18.80 4.17 12.48
N VAL A 614 -18.27 3.06 13.00
CA VAL A 614 -17.78 1.93 12.20
C VAL A 614 -18.90 1.37 11.32
N ARG A 615 -20.08 1.14 11.91
CA ARG A 615 -21.27 0.66 11.19
C ARG A 615 -21.71 1.63 10.09
N LYS A 616 -21.80 2.92 10.41
CA LYS A 616 -22.23 3.95 9.47
C LYS A 616 -21.27 4.05 8.27
N ILE A 617 -19.97 3.93 8.49
CA ILE A 617 -18.99 3.88 7.40
C ILE A 617 -19.21 2.62 6.56
N ALA A 618 -19.33 1.45 7.19
CA ALA A 618 -19.49 0.18 6.47
C ALA A 618 -20.77 0.11 5.63
N GLU A 619 -21.88 0.64 6.12
CA GLU A 619 -23.18 0.56 5.45
C GLU A 619 -23.36 1.60 4.34
N ASN A 620 -22.66 2.73 4.38
CA ASN A 620 -22.91 3.85 3.47
C ASN A 620 -21.80 4.11 2.46
N TYR A 621 -20.60 3.54 2.64
CA TYR A 621 -19.45 3.76 1.75
C TYR A 621 -18.93 2.45 1.19
N GLU A 622 -18.44 2.49 -0.05
CA GLU A 622 -17.79 1.37 -0.73
C GLU A 622 -16.31 1.21 -0.32
N LEU A 623 -15.83 2.12 0.52
CA LEU A 623 -14.48 2.17 1.06
C LEU A 623 -14.05 0.81 1.63
N PRO A 624 -12.98 0.19 1.11
CA PRO A 624 -12.66 -1.20 1.43
C PRO A 624 -12.04 -1.40 2.80
N TYR A 625 -11.36 -0.38 3.36
CA TYR A 625 -10.55 -0.53 4.55
C TYR A 625 -10.41 0.79 5.31
N TYR A 626 -10.69 0.78 6.60
CA TYR A 626 -10.66 1.98 7.42
C TYR A 626 -10.37 1.68 8.89
N THR A 627 -10.05 2.72 9.65
CA THR A 627 -9.78 2.63 11.09
C THR A 627 -10.13 3.93 11.79
N LEU A 628 -10.53 3.84 13.05
CA LEU A 628 -10.64 4.98 13.94
C LEU A 628 -9.27 5.19 14.63
N SER A 629 -8.81 6.42 14.70
CA SER A 629 -7.45 6.73 15.14
C SER A 629 -7.44 7.83 16.20
N PRO A 630 -7.85 7.51 17.46
CA PRO A 630 -7.74 8.46 18.57
C PRO A 630 -6.27 8.75 18.90
N THR A 631 -6.00 9.96 19.40
CA THR A 631 -4.72 10.30 20.02
C THR A 631 -4.79 9.99 21.50
N TYR A 632 -3.73 9.44 22.07
CA TYR A 632 -3.59 9.20 23.51
C TYR A 632 -2.16 9.42 23.99
N SER A 633 -1.98 9.54 25.29
CA SER A 633 -0.66 9.73 25.89
C SER A 633 -0.41 8.70 26.98
N VAL A 634 0.85 8.44 27.28
CA VAL A 634 1.26 7.50 28.33
C VAL A 634 2.27 8.18 29.27
N CYS A 635 1.94 8.21 30.53
CA CYS A 635 2.86 8.61 31.60
C CYS A 635 3.49 7.38 32.25
N ALA A 636 4.80 7.38 32.45
CA ALA A 636 5.50 6.25 33.06
C ALA A 636 4.96 5.87 34.44
N ASP A 637 4.42 6.85 35.23
CA ASP A 637 3.92 6.63 36.58
C ASP A 637 2.40 6.47 36.66
N HIS A 638 1.64 7.08 35.69
CA HIS A 638 0.17 7.15 35.75
C HIS A 638 -0.51 6.42 34.62
N GLY A 639 0.29 5.80 33.70
CA GLY A 639 -0.25 5.01 32.59
C GLY A 639 -0.96 5.85 31.53
N TYR A 640 -2.07 5.34 31.03
CA TYR A 640 -2.86 5.90 29.93
C TYR A 640 -3.51 7.25 30.30
N LEU A 641 -3.40 8.21 29.40
CA LEU A 641 -4.05 9.52 29.43
C LEU A 641 -4.78 9.75 28.10
N ALA A 642 -6.01 10.24 28.16
CA ALA A 642 -6.78 10.54 26.94
C ALA A 642 -6.23 11.81 26.25
N GLY A 643 -6.24 11.78 24.92
CA GLY A 643 -5.83 12.91 24.08
C GLY A 643 -4.34 13.20 24.08
N GLU A 644 -3.99 14.34 23.51
CA GLU A 644 -2.63 14.85 23.44
C GLU A 644 -2.23 15.54 24.73
N GLN A 645 -1.33 14.92 25.47
CA GLN A 645 -0.81 15.40 26.74
C GLN A 645 0.70 15.25 26.76
N PHE A 646 1.47 16.25 26.30
CA PHE A 646 2.95 16.20 26.32
C PHE A 646 3.54 16.26 27.73
N THR A 647 2.74 16.67 28.70
CA THR A 647 3.07 16.72 30.10
C THR A 647 1.94 16.08 30.89
N CYS A 648 2.28 15.18 31.80
CA CYS A 648 1.29 14.51 32.65
C CYS A 648 0.58 15.52 33.54
N PRO A 649 -0.76 15.64 33.51
CA PRO A 649 -1.51 16.57 34.34
C PRO A 649 -1.46 16.23 35.85
N ILE A 650 -1.05 15.00 36.19
CA ILE A 650 -1.01 14.51 37.56
C ILE A 650 0.37 14.79 38.20
N CYS A 651 1.47 14.45 37.50
CA CYS A 651 2.82 14.56 38.10
C CYS A 651 3.75 15.57 37.41
N GLY A 652 3.32 16.22 36.32
CA GLY A 652 4.13 17.21 35.59
C GLY A 652 5.29 16.64 34.79
N ARG A 653 5.47 15.32 34.73
CA ARG A 653 6.52 14.69 33.91
C ARG A 653 6.14 14.65 32.44
N LYS A 654 7.14 14.58 31.57
CA LYS A 654 6.96 14.35 30.12
C LYS A 654 6.29 13.00 29.90
N THR A 655 5.40 12.94 28.92
CA THR A 655 4.67 11.77 28.49
C THR A 655 5.06 11.36 27.07
N GLU A 656 4.74 10.15 26.69
CA GLU A 656 4.78 9.69 25.30
C GLU A 656 3.42 9.93 24.67
N VAL A 657 3.34 10.77 23.62
CA VAL A 657 2.09 11.05 22.90
C VAL A 657 2.01 10.12 21.71
N TYR A 658 1.00 9.27 21.66
CA TYR A 658 0.80 8.28 20.61
C TYR A 658 -0.25 8.74 19.62
N SER A 659 0.11 8.76 18.36
CA SER A 659 -0.81 8.93 17.24
C SER A 659 -0.42 7.97 16.10
N ARG A 660 -1.37 7.69 15.22
CA ARG A 660 -1.11 6.82 14.07
C ARG A 660 -0.34 7.60 13.01
N ILE A 661 0.88 7.12 12.69
CA ILE A 661 1.73 7.81 11.70
C ILE A 661 1.18 7.58 10.28
N THR A 662 1.09 6.34 9.85
CA THR A 662 0.43 5.92 8.60
C THR A 662 -0.26 4.57 8.74
N GLY A 663 0.30 3.62 9.43
CA GLY A 663 -0.22 2.26 9.56
C GLY A 663 -0.22 1.72 10.98
N TYR A 664 0.51 2.33 11.85
CA TYR A 664 0.68 1.89 13.23
C TYR A 664 0.87 3.10 14.15
N TYR A 665 0.63 2.89 15.44
CA TYR A 665 0.86 3.90 16.46
C TYR A 665 2.32 4.02 16.82
N ARG A 666 2.78 5.26 17.00
CA ARG A 666 4.13 5.56 17.43
C ARG A 666 4.15 6.87 18.23
N PRO A 667 5.03 7.01 19.23
CA PRO A 667 5.21 8.30 19.89
C PRO A 667 5.54 9.40 18.87
N VAL A 668 4.76 10.48 18.87
CA VAL A 668 4.92 11.62 17.94
C VAL A 668 6.31 12.21 18.01
N GLN A 669 6.92 12.20 19.19
CA GLN A 669 8.27 12.70 19.45
C GLN A 669 9.35 11.94 18.66
N ASN A 670 9.03 10.75 18.15
CA ASN A 670 9.96 9.90 17.40
C ASN A 670 9.71 9.93 15.88
N TRP A 671 8.83 10.81 15.40
CA TRP A 671 8.54 10.91 13.97
C TRP A 671 9.62 11.71 13.23
N ASN A 672 9.76 11.48 11.92
CA ASN A 672 10.61 12.32 11.08
C ASN A 672 10.03 13.72 10.95
N ASP A 673 10.85 14.69 10.55
CA ASP A 673 10.48 16.11 10.52
C ASP A 673 9.25 16.39 9.66
N GLY A 674 9.14 15.74 8.48
CA GLY A 674 7.98 15.88 7.59
C GLY A 674 6.69 15.35 8.19
N LYS A 675 6.74 14.18 8.85
CA LYS A 675 5.57 13.63 9.56
C LYS A 675 5.22 14.39 10.81
N SER A 676 6.20 14.96 11.50
CA SER A 676 5.97 15.86 12.62
C SER A 676 5.25 17.14 12.18
N GLN A 677 5.61 17.68 11.00
CA GLN A 677 4.90 18.80 10.40
C GLN A 677 3.47 18.42 9.99
N GLU A 678 3.30 17.28 9.31
CA GLU A 678 1.96 16.75 8.98
C GLU A 678 1.08 16.63 10.22
N TYR A 679 1.63 16.15 11.34
CA TYR A 679 0.89 16.03 12.59
C TYR A 679 0.43 17.39 13.12
N GLN A 680 1.26 18.41 13.04
CA GLN A 680 0.90 19.80 13.44
C GLN A 680 -0.17 20.39 12.53
N ASP A 681 -0.14 20.06 11.23
CA ASP A 681 -1.12 20.54 10.24
C ASP A 681 -2.44 19.78 10.31
N ARG A 682 -2.49 18.64 11.02
CA ARG A 682 -3.62 17.72 11.04
C ARG A 682 -4.80 18.30 11.82
N LYS A 683 -5.96 18.42 11.17
CA LYS A 683 -7.25 18.59 11.84
C LYS A 683 -7.80 17.24 12.27
N THR A 684 -8.32 17.20 13.48
CA THR A 684 -8.99 16.02 14.00
C THR A 684 -10.49 16.08 13.74
N TYR A 685 -11.08 14.95 13.39
CA TYR A 685 -12.51 14.87 13.15
C TYR A 685 -13.30 15.00 14.45
N GLN A 686 -14.39 15.80 14.42
CA GLN A 686 -15.26 16.03 15.56
C GLN A 686 -16.39 14.99 15.61
N VAL A 687 -16.54 14.34 16.75
CA VAL A 687 -17.56 13.29 16.95
C VAL A 687 -18.96 13.87 16.97
N SER A 688 -19.13 15.12 17.39
CA SER A 688 -20.43 15.83 17.40
C SER A 688 -21.02 16.01 15.99
N SER A 689 -20.16 16.15 14.96
CA SER A 689 -20.60 16.18 13.55
C SER A 689 -21.05 14.81 13.05
N ALA A 690 -20.50 13.72 13.62
CA ALA A 690 -20.88 12.37 13.29
C ALA A 690 -22.29 11.98 13.81
N ALA A 691 -22.81 12.68 14.82
CA ALA A 691 -24.13 12.42 15.39
C ALA A 691 -25.26 13.18 14.68
N GLN A 692 -24.97 14.22 13.88
CA GLN A 692 -25.98 14.86 13.06
C GLN A 692 -26.23 14.03 11.80
N PRO A 693 -27.52 13.73 11.46
CA PRO A 693 -27.79 13.17 10.16
C PRO A 693 -27.44 14.26 9.14
N HIS A 694 -26.27 14.17 8.50
CA HIS A 694 -26.15 14.75 7.19
C HIS A 694 -27.31 14.21 6.36
N ALA A 695 -28.07 15.10 5.72
CA ALA A 695 -28.93 14.66 4.65
C ALA A 695 -28.03 13.80 3.77
N ALA A 696 -28.31 12.51 3.72
CA ALA A 696 -27.63 11.60 2.85
C ALA A 696 -27.51 12.31 1.51
N ALA A 697 -26.30 12.36 0.96
CA ALA A 697 -26.15 12.58 -0.47
C ALA A 697 -27.22 11.66 -1.07
N PRO A 698 -28.14 12.18 -1.89
CA PRO A 698 -29.34 11.45 -2.23
C PRO A 698 -28.87 10.05 -2.55
N ALA A 699 -29.28 9.09 -1.73
CA ALA A 699 -29.10 7.70 -2.01
C ALA A 699 -29.42 7.65 -3.49
N LYS A 700 -28.50 7.16 -4.33
CA LYS A 700 -28.88 6.80 -5.69
C LYS A 700 -30.13 6.01 -5.45
N GLU A 701 -31.29 6.65 -5.70
CA GLU A 701 -32.55 5.97 -5.63
C GLU A 701 -32.35 4.71 -6.43
N VAL A 702 -32.13 3.62 -5.72
CA VAL A 702 -32.67 2.37 -6.21
C VAL A 702 -34.15 2.72 -6.20
N LYS A 703 -34.65 3.21 -7.34
CA LYS A 703 -36.07 3.21 -7.58
C LYS A 703 -36.46 1.78 -7.24
N GLU A 704 -37.08 1.61 -6.07
CA GLU A 704 -37.92 0.47 -5.87
C GLU A 704 -38.78 0.43 -7.13
N THR A 705 -38.44 -0.47 -8.02
CA THR A 705 -39.29 -0.79 -9.12
C THR A 705 -40.56 -1.28 -8.48
N ALA A 706 -41.59 -0.47 -8.56
CA ALA A 706 -42.95 -0.90 -8.23
C ALA A 706 -43.14 -2.26 -8.89
N PRO A 707 -43.85 -3.20 -8.24
CA PRO A 707 -44.06 -4.52 -8.80
C PRO A 707 -44.69 -4.32 -10.17
N VAL A 708 -44.00 -4.79 -11.20
CA VAL A 708 -44.45 -4.76 -12.58
C VAL A 708 -45.61 -5.76 -12.69
N SER A 709 -46.80 -5.31 -12.40
CA SER A 709 -48.02 -6.00 -12.74
C SER A 709 -48.40 -5.63 -14.18
N GLY A 710 -47.85 -6.34 -15.13
CA GLY A 710 -48.16 -6.21 -16.55
C GLY A 710 -47.11 -6.98 -17.36
N LYS A 711 -47.53 -7.94 -18.15
CA LYS A 711 -46.68 -8.67 -19.10
C LYS A 711 -46.10 -7.66 -20.06
N ALA A 712 -44.80 -7.40 -19.96
CA ALA A 712 -44.06 -6.67 -20.98
C ALA A 712 -43.96 -7.55 -22.23
N ASP A 713 -44.37 -7.01 -23.38
CA ASP A 713 -44.49 -7.79 -24.59
C ASP A 713 -43.16 -8.04 -25.32
N ARG A 714 -42.03 -7.46 -24.85
CA ARG A 714 -40.73 -7.58 -25.55
C ARG A 714 -39.53 -7.46 -24.61
N TYR A 715 -38.55 -8.37 -24.75
CA TYR A 715 -37.27 -8.40 -24.04
C TYR A 715 -36.12 -8.40 -25.06
N THR A 716 -35.07 -7.61 -24.78
CA THR A 716 -33.85 -7.62 -25.63
C THR A 716 -32.61 -7.82 -24.71
N LEU A 717 -31.82 -8.84 -25.05
CA LEU A 717 -30.57 -9.11 -24.33
C LEU A 717 -29.37 -8.61 -25.14
N PHE A 718 -28.72 -7.54 -24.66
CA PHE A 718 -27.47 -7.07 -25.25
C PHE A 718 -26.30 -7.87 -24.71
N VAL A 719 -25.48 -8.41 -25.62
CA VAL A 719 -24.33 -9.27 -25.33
C VAL A 719 -23.08 -8.78 -26.06
N THR A 720 -21.92 -9.32 -25.71
CA THR A 720 -20.69 -9.19 -26.48
C THR A 720 -20.10 -10.57 -26.73
N ALA A 721 -19.43 -10.78 -27.87
CA ALA A 721 -18.93 -12.08 -28.32
C ALA A 721 -17.96 -12.75 -27.30
N THR A 722 -17.19 -11.96 -26.53
CA THR A 722 -16.17 -12.44 -25.60
C THR A 722 -16.61 -12.49 -24.14
N CYS A 723 -17.83 -12.07 -23.81
CA CYS A 723 -18.31 -11.92 -22.45
C CYS A 723 -18.70 -13.26 -21.77
N PRO A 724 -17.99 -13.70 -20.72
CA PRO A 724 -18.33 -14.92 -19.98
C PRO A 724 -19.70 -14.86 -19.29
N ASN A 725 -20.05 -13.68 -18.73
CA ASN A 725 -21.32 -13.44 -18.06
C ASN A 725 -22.50 -13.55 -19.02
N CYS A 726 -22.33 -13.16 -20.29
CA CYS A 726 -23.34 -13.32 -21.32
C CYS A 726 -23.65 -14.81 -21.59
N ARG A 727 -22.62 -15.66 -21.59
CA ARG A 727 -22.79 -17.11 -21.71
C ARG A 727 -23.49 -17.72 -20.51
N ALA A 728 -23.27 -17.18 -19.31
CA ALA A 728 -23.86 -17.70 -18.07
C ALA A 728 -25.33 -17.34 -17.89
N VAL A 729 -25.80 -16.18 -18.39
CA VAL A 729 -27.19 -15.76 -18.23
C VAL A 729 -28.14 -16.33 -19.27
N LYS A 730 -27.65 -16.65 -20.47
CA LYS A 730 -28.48 -17.21 -21.56
C LYS A 730 -29.22 -18.50 -21.15
N PRO A 731 -28.56 -19.52 -20.56
CA PRO A 731 -29.26 -20.72 -20.11
C PRO A 731 -30.28 -20.45 -19.02
N LEU A 732 -30.03 -19.45 -18.18
CA LEU A 732 -30.94 -19.08 -17.09
C LEU A 732 -32.21 -18.42 -17.62
N LEU A 733 -32.11 -17.52 -18.60
CA LEU A 733 -33.22 -16.89 -19.27
C LEU A 733 -34.07 -17.92 -20.06
N GLN A 734 -33.40 -18.85 -20.76
CA GLN A 734 -34.06 -19.94 -21.47
C GLN A 734 -34.80 -20.88 -20.50
N LYS A 735 -34.18 -21.26 -19.40
CA LYS A 735 -34.79 -22.11 -18.36
C LYS A 735 -36.03 -21.48 -17.72
N ALA A 736 -36.00 -20.14 -17.57
CA ALA A 736 -37.11 -19.38 -17.01
C ALA A 736 -38.22 -19.06 -18.03
N GLY A 737 -38.03 -19.44 -19.31
CA GLY A 737 -39.01 -19.21 -20.36
C GLY A 737 -39.15 -17.75 -20.81
N VAL A 738 -38.17 -16.90 -20.58
CA VAL A 738 -38.18 -15.50 -20.99
C VAL A 738 -37.90 -15.40 -22.48
N PRO A 739 -38.85 -14.91 -23.29
CA PRO A 739 -38.66 -14.78 -24.75
C PRO A 739 -37.86 -13.49 -25.02
N TYR A 740 -36.60 -13.58 -25.38
CA TYR A 740 -35.76 -12.38 -25.64
C TYR A 740 -35.15 -12.42 -27.06
N GLU A 741 -34.98 -11.22 -27.61
CA GLU A 741 -34.17 -10.97 -28.79
C GLU A 741 -32.72 -10.72 -28.36
N GLU A 742 -31.77 -11.43 -28.99
CA GLU A 742 -30.34 -11.24 -28.70
C GLU A 742 -29.74 -10.23 -29.68
N LYS A 743 -29.01 -9.23 -29.15
CA LYS A 743 -28.29 -8.23 -29.93
C LYS A 743 -26.84 -8.14 -29.47
N ASP A 744 -25.90 -8.18 -30.41
CA ASP A 744 -24.51 -7.88 -30.14
C ASP A 744 -24.31 -6.38 -29.96
N ALA A 745 -23.85 -5.96 -28.78
CA ALA A 745 -23.71 -4.53 -28.41
C ALA A 745 -22.72 -3.79 -29.33
N ALA A 746 -21.76 -4.50 -29.97
CA ALA A 746 -20.84 -3.89 -30.92
C ALA A 746 -21.49 -3.66 -32.28
N GLN A 747 -22.35 -4.58 -32.72
CA GLN A 747 -23.10 -4.46 -34.00
C GLN A 747 -24.24 -3.45 -33.88
N TYR A 748 -24.86 -3.31 -32.72
CA TYR A 748 -25.96 -2.39 -32.42
C TYR A 748 -25.51 -1.22 -31.54
N ALA A 749 -24.32 -0.67 -31.80
CA ALA A 749 -23.66 0.31 -30.97
C ALA A 749 -24.47 1.62 -30.76
N GLU A 750 -25.15 2.10 -31.80
CA GLU A 750 -26.00 3.32 -31.73
C GLU A 750 -27.22 3.09 -30.83
N GLU A 751 -27.87 1.92 -30.94
CA GLU A 751 -29.02 1.57 -30.10
C GLU A 751 -28.60 1.37 -28.63
N ALA A 752 -27.47 0.69 -28.42
CA ALA A 752 -26.88 0.50 -27.09
C ALA A 752 -26.52 1.84 -26.42
N LYS A 753 -25.97 2.78 -27.19
CA LYS A 753 -25.63 4.13 -26.73
C LYS A 753 -26.87 4.98 -26.42
N ALA A 754 -27.89 4.89 -27.28
CA ALA A 754 -29.17 5.59 -27.07
C ALA A 754 -29.87 5.12 -25.79
N LEU A 755 -29.73 3.85 -25.43
CA LEU A 755 -30.25 3.25 -24.20
C LEU A 755 -29.32 3.46 -22.99
N GLY A 756 -28.15 4.10 -23.16
CA GLY A 756 -27.19 4.35 -22.08
C GLY A 756 -26.49 3.07 -21.58
N LEU A 757 -26.41 2.02 -22.38
CA LEU A 757 -25.79 0.74 -21.99
C LEU A 757 -24.29 0.90 -21.81
N ARG A 758 -23.78 0.52 -20.64
CA ARG A 758 -22.36 0.62 -20.29
C ARG A 758 -21.69 -0.76 -20.06
N GLN A 759 -22.47 -1.83 -20.04
CA GLN A 759 -21.99 -3.17 -19.69
C GLN A 759 -22.85 -4.26 -20.36
N ALA A 760 -22.22 -5.39 -20.75
CA ALA A 760 -22.90 -6.61 -21.18
C ALA A 760 -22.67 -7.71 -20.12
N PRO A 761 -23.67 -8.63 -19.91
CA PRO A 761 -24.99 -8.63 -20.48
C PRO A 761 -25.90 -7.54 -19.89
N THR A 762 -26.77 -6.97 -20.68
CA THR A 762 -27.88 -6.12 -20.21
C THR A 762 -29.19 -6.63 -20.82
N LEU A 763 -30.17 -6.93 -19.98
CA LEU A 763 -31.52 -7.27 -20.39
C LEU A 763 -32.38 -6.01 -20.36
N VAL A 764 -32.94 -5.65 -21.51
CA VAL A 764 -33.88 -4.53 -21.66
C VAL A 764 -35.30 -5.09 -21.66
N VAL A 765 -36.11 -4.61 -20.73
CA VAL A 765 -37.54 -4.91 -20.67
C VAL A 765 -38.28 -3.70 -21.26
N TRP A 766 -38.94 -3.90 -22.39
CA TRP A 766 -39.62 -2.83 -23.11
C TRP A 766 -41.02 -2.61 -22.53
N GLY A 767 -41.26 -1.40 -22.05
CA GLY A 767 -42.54 -0.86 -21.59
C GLY A 767 -42.77 0.55 -22.11
N GLU A 768 -43.56 1.38 -21.43
CA GLU A 768 -43.70 2.79 -21.78
C GLU A 768 -42.33 3.50 -21.67
N GLU A 769 -41.52 3.14 -20.68
CA GLU A 769 -40.08 3.43 -20.61
C GLU A 769 -39.28 2.11 -20.48
N PRO A 770 -38.14 1.96 -21.20
CA PRO A 770 -37.37 0.76 -21.14
C PRO A 770 -36.67 0.59 -19.78
N THR A 771 -36.85 -0.56 -19.13
CA THR A 771 -36.16 -0.91 -17.88
C THR A 771 -34.94 -1.76 -18.16
N LEU A 772 -33.78 -1.41 -17.56
CA LEU A 772 -32.49 -2.03 -17.82
C LEU A 772 -32.05 -2.88 -16.62
N TYR A 773 -31.77 -4.16 -16.86
CA TYR A 773 -31.14 -5.05 -15.89
C TYR A 773 -29.71 -5.31 -16.33
N VAL A 774 -28.76 -4.60 -15.68
CA VAL A 774 -27.36 -4.56 -16.09
C VAL A 774 -26.53 -5.61 -15.36
N GLY A 775 -25.82 -6.44 -16.10
CA GLY A 775 -24.96 -7.51 -15.58
C GLY A 775 -25.72 -8.75 -15.10
N ALA A 776 -24.96 -9.80 -14.85
CA ALA A 776 -25.54 -11.13 -14.52
C ALA A 776 -26.33 -11.11 -13.18
N ALA A 777 -25.95 -10.27 -12.22
CA ALA A 777 -26.62 -10.22 -10.93
C ALA A 777 -28.03 -9.64 -11.03
N GLN A 778 -28.23 -8.52 -11.73
CA GLN A 778 -29.55 -7.91 -11.90
C GLN A 778 -30.45 -8.77 -12.80
N ILE A 779 -29.90 -9.44 -13.81
CA ILE A 779 -30.65 -10.38 -14.63
C ILE A 779 -31.14 -11.58 -13.79
N LYS A 780 -30.32 -12.08 -12.86
CA LYS A 780 -30.74 -13.14 -11.92
C LYS A 780 -31.81 -12.67 -10.94
N ALA A 781 -31.77 -11.41 -10.49
CA ALA A 781 -32.82 -10.80 -9.66
C ALA A 781 -34.13 -10.72 -10.44
N PHE A 782 -34.10 -10.19 -11.66
CA PHE A 782 -35.25 -10.18 -12.57
C PHE A 782 -35.87 -11.59 -12.74
N LEU A 783 -35.03 -12.61 -12.93
CA LEU A 783 -35.53 -13.98 -13.09
C LEU A 783 -36.22 -14.56 -11.87
N ARG A 784 -35.87 -14.12 -10.65
CA ARG A 784 -36.55 -14.50 -9.41
C ARG A 784 -37.93 -13.88 -9.33
N GLU A 785 -38.09 -12.66 -9.81
CA GLU A 785 -39.38 -11.96 -9.85
C GLU A 785 -40.26 -12.45 -11.01
N TYR A 786 -39.64 -12.76 -12.16
CA TYR A 786 -40.34 -13.31 -13.32
C TYR A 786 -40.92 -14.73 -13.11
N ALA A 787 -40.30 -15.51 -12.21
CA ALA A 787 -40.73 -16.88 -11.90
C ALA A 787 -41.84 -16.96 -10.82
N GLN A 788 -42.19 -15.81 -10.16
CA GLN A 788 -43.32 -15.70 -9.26
C GLN A 788 -44.59 -15.23 -9.98
#